data_029d7d03371a079e70a58bd68279e847
#
_entry.id   029d7d03371a079e70a58bd68279e847
#
_cell.length_a   1.000
_cell.length_b   1.000
_cell.length_c   1.000
_cell.angle_alpha   90.00
_cell.angle_beta   90.00
_cell.angle_gamma   90.00
#
_symmetry.space_group_name_H-M   'P 1'
#
loop_
_entity.id
_entity.type
_entity.pdbx_description
1 polymer ?
#
loop_
_entity_poly.entity_id
_entity_poly.type
_entity_poly.pdbx_seq_one_letter_code
_entity_poly.pdbx_strand_id
1 'polypeptide(L)'
;LFKALFKKRSTVVRAGLEDNSYVQIELKQTVELAHRLRSDICRQSLIDNYEELFSNNYTDENEIFRIARLLSSKKNVFLTKEGNPRQRGFNSTQREWAVLMADYYYRILIARELIDFRRKFLLFKKCFLETYEQQKHEQGMVDYDDMELLALKLLTENPDWLNILYIFDEHTDHILVDEFQDTSYLQWAIIDKLSEEWRSGAGIKSELGITPTIFIVGDDKQSIYMFRDARVEIFSLARDKLANWLGNEALEVLNLEKNYRSLPAIIDFNNTLFSRLMRPPADSPPWFTRYRPFTCQRNNLTSGKVELLIEKADSEINMSEACCIDAENVARRIRQLIDSRYQIYERQPDGAETLRPCCYRDIAILLRSRSNYLATIENSLRKYQIPFLVVGGTGFYEEPEVQYLTALTKFLIDPADDLSLYITLRGPLFLISEHELFFAVDSSKNSSAFLWEKISHPDANLTPSIQDAVQKLTDAQQRIGYEPLHLILDRLLVQTRAWSIFWESQREANVRKFLQVIHELELSGLHLLRIRAFLDQPRSDEPKADVPAEEMNAVQVMTVHAAKGLQFPIVFHPGLHENITGRARSSTDDRLLVEETAFNQVRIFYLKDAVLRNKCDAYIQYKLKQIEEEKRILYVACTRARDALFLTGIWMAKKLKDTKLEWLHTCLGLEPSESGFTLGIEIPGVETASASFLSDTQPVTTSDQPLKIVKKGIEFASNNPPVLPIARFISRELKQAPEEALGIGEIIHRLLELISKGKISCNTTAMEQEIQRQLRIKCIPKQRHTKLTREILAHINRLIESPVWEIIKPQSDAYAELPIIYHDGERILSGRIDRIIVHEGEVRVYDYKTFPIKKGEIADLTAEYNKFQLSYYRSAVSELFPNKKVKTFVIFTDIALIVPVDTE
;
A
#
# COMPACT_ATOMS: atom_id res chain seq x y z
N LEU A 1 2.69 9.77 8.89
CA LEU A 1 4.11 9.96 9.20
C LEU A 1 4.78 8.62 9.55
N PHE A 2 4.27 7.88 10.55
CA PHE A 2 4.83 6.60 10.99
C PHE A 2 4.95 5.59 9.85
N LYS A 3 3.86 5.35 9.10
CA LYS A 3 3.82 4.46 7.94
C LYS A 3 4.82 4.90 6.85
N ALA A 4 4.97 6.20 6.62
CA ALA A 4 5.89 6.74 5.64
C ALA A 4 7.37 6.57 6.08
N LEU A 5 7.68 6.83 7.35
CA LEU A 5 9.01 6.57 7.92
C LEU A 5 9.36 5.08 7.90
N PHE A 6 8.39 4.22 8.18
CA PHE A 6 8.60 2.78 8.14
C PHE A 6 8.88 2.26 6.73
N LYS A 7 8.21 2.78 5.71
CA LYS A 7 8.50 2.45 4.30
C LYS A 7 9.91 2.81 3.84
N LYS A 8 10.56 3.75 4.54
CA LYS A 8 11.91 4.24 4.25
C LYS A 8 12.90 3.88 5.36
N ARG A 9 12.62 2.81 6.14
CA ARG A 9 13.37 2.48 7.35
C ARG A 9 14.85 2.22 7.12
N SER A 10 15.24 1.53 6.04
CA SER A 10 16.64 1.26 5.71
C SER A 10 17.43 2.54 5.48
N THR A 11 16.86 3.45 4.69
CA THR A 11 17.45 4.77 4.44
C THR A 11 17.47 5.61 5.72
N VAL A 12 16.41 5.52 6.54
CA VAL A 12 16.31 6.22 7.83
C VAL A 12 17.29 5.68 8.87
N VAL A 13 17.52 4.37 8.91
CA VAL A 13 18.51 3.74 9.83
C VAL A 13 19.93 4.18 9.47
N ARG A 14 20.26 4.26 8.18
CA ARG A 14 21.55 4.74 7.70
C ARG A 14 21.80 6.24 7.94
N ALA A 15 20.74 7.02 8.18
CA ALA A 15 20.89 8.42 8.48
C ALA A 15 21.71 8.64 9.75
N GLY A 16 22.88 9.19 9.63
CA GLY A 16 23.72 9.69 10.74
C GLY A 16 23.03 10.90 11.40
N LEU A 17 22.02 10.64 12.23
CA LEU A 17 21.12 11.67 12.78
C LEU A 17 21.75 12.57 13.84
N GLU A 18 22.98 12.32 14.22
CA GLU A 18 23.77 13.20 15.08
C GLU A 18 24.28 14.42 14.33
N ASP A 19 24.37 14.34 12.99
CA ASP A 19 24.88 15.42 12.15
C ASP A 19 23.79 16.48 11.89
N ASN A 20 24.04 17.68 12.38
CA ASN A 20 23.24 18.87 12.13
C ASN A 20 23.45 19.47 10.72
N SER A 21 24.28 18.85 9.88
CA SER A 21 24.75 19.41 8.63
C SER A 21 23.63 19.88 7.70
N TYR A 22 22.53 19.15 7.63
CA TYR A 22 21.41 19.52 6.75
C TYR A 22 20.62 20.75 7.22
N VAL A 23 20.46 20.93 8.54
CA VAL A 23 19.89 22.18 9.10
C VAL A 23 20.86 23.33 8.89
N GLN A 24 22.17 23.08 9.03
CA GLN A 24 23.23 24.09 8.81
C GLN A 24 23.33 24.50 7.34
N ILE A 25 23.15 23.57 6.38
CA ILE A 25 23.16 23.90 4.95
C ILE A 25 21.98 24.84 4.61
N GLU A 26 20.77 24.54 5.08
CA GLU A 26 19.60 25.41 4.90
C GLU A 26 19.81 26.78 5.58
N LEU A 27 20.52 26.83 6.71
CA LEU A 27 20.83 28.06 7.42
C LEU A 27 21.97 28.86 6.80
N LYS A 28 22.88 28.25 6.03
CA LYS A 28 24.01 28.97 5.42
C LYS A 28 23.54 30.14 4.54
N GLN A 29 22.62 29.90 3.64
CA GLN A 29 22.02 30.97 2.81
C GLN A 29 21.23 31.98 3.67
N THR A 30 20.62 31.49 4.76
CA THR A 30 19.90 32.32 5.72
C THR A 30 20.85 33.30 6.41
N VAL A 31 22.05 32.85 6.79
CA VAL A 31 23.11 33.70 7.40
C VAL A 31 23.57 34.80 6.45
N GLU A 32 23.86 34.44 5.19
CA GLU A 32 24.27 35.41 4.16
C GLU A 32 23.19 36.48 3.93
N LEU A 33 21.94 36.02 3.84
CA LEU A 33 20.76 36.87 3.66
C LEU A 33 20.53 37.79 4.87
N ALA A 34 20.70 37.25 6.08
CA ALA A 34 20.57 38.02 7.32
C ALA A 34 21.65 39.12 7.44
N HIS A 35 22.89 38.81 7.09
CA HIS A 35 23.98 39.82 7.08
C HIS A 35 23.70 40.95 6.08
N ARG A 36 23.25 40.64 4.89
CA ARG A 36 22.86 41.62 3.89
C ARG A 36 21.71 42.50 4.37
N LEU A 37 20.63 41.90 4.86
CA LEU A 37 19.46 42.64 5.38
C LEU A 37 19.84 43.52 6.58
N ARG A 38 20.68 43.03 7.50
CA ARG A 38 21.17 43.79 8.64
C ARG A 38 21.96 45.02 8.18
N SER A 39 22.86 44.82 7.23
CA SER A 39 23.67 45.95 6.72
C SER A 39 22.81 47.02 6.01
N ASP A 40 21.81 46.59 5.25
CA ASP A 40 21.03 47.49 4.40
C ASP A 40 19.90 48.18 5.17
N ILE A 41 19.20 47.47 6.04
CA ILE A 41 18.05 47.99 6.80
C ILE A 41 18.50 48.77 8.02
N CYS A 42 19.48 48.29 8.78
CA CYS A 42 19.94 48.98 10.00
C CYS A 42 20.78 50.22 9.72
N ARG A 43 21.56 50.28 8.61
CA ARG A 43 22.30 51.48 8.20
C ARG A 43 21.41 52.65 7.78
N GLN A 44 20.21 52.40 7.28
CA GLN A 44 19.30 53.41 6.81
C GLN A 44 18.31 53.95 7.86
N SER A 45 18.42 53.49 9.14
CA SER A 45 17.60 53.92 10.26
C SER A 45 16.08 53.85 10.00
N LEU A 46 15.66 53.00 9.09
CA LEU A 46 14.29 52.96 8.59
C LEU A 46 13.26 52.43 9.59
N ILE A 47 13.71 51.64 10.58
CA ILE A 47 12.79 51.02 11.54
C ILE A 47 13.55 50.71 12.85
N ASP A 48 13.11 51.24 13.97
CA ASP A 48 13.62 50.92 15.29
C ASP A 48 13.41 49.47 15.66
N ASN A 49 14.40 48.82 16.27
CA ASN A 49 14.39 47.45 16.78
C ASN A 49 14.35 46.30 15.75
N TYR A 50 14.76 46.50 14.51
CA TYR A 50 14.90 45.40 13.54
C TYR A 50 16.17 44.56 13.75
N GLU A 51 17.18 45.07 14.47
CA GLU A 51 18.37 44.30 14.80
C GLU A 51 18.10 43.03 15.57
N GLU A 52 17.07 43.01 16.41
CA GLU A 52 16.63 41.81 17.15
C GLU A 52 16.16 40.65 16.27
N LEU A 53 15.82 40.91 15.01
CA LEU A 53 15.38 39.89 14.05
C LEU A 53 16.55 39.09 13.49
N PHE A 54 17.77 39.61 13.63
CA PHE A 54 18.95 38.98 13.04
C PHE A 54 19.85 38.47 14.16
N SER A 55 20.09 37.18 14.19
CA SER A 55 20.96 36.52 15.15
C SER A 55 22.41 36.57 14.72
N ASN A 56 23.31 36.50 15.71
CA ASN A 56 24.74 36.25 15.49
C ASN A 56 25.04 34.74 15.55
N ASN A 57 24.11 33.94 16.04
CA ASN A 57 24.30 32.50 16.24
C ASN A 57 23.10 31.68 15.73
N TYR A 58 23.11 31.34 14.45
CA TYR A 58 22.08 30.49 13.81
C TYR A 58 22.29 28.97 14.08
N THR A 59 23.35 28.62 14.80
CA THR A 59 23.56 27.21 15.21
C THR A 59 22.82 26.89 16.50
N ASP A 60 22.39 27.90 17.28
CA ASP A 60 21.55 27.71 18.44
C ASP A 60 20.07 27.56 18.06
N GLU A 61 19.54 26.36 18.33
CA GLU A 61 18.14 26.03 18.05
C GLU A 61 17.16 26.97 18.77
N ASN A 62 17.44 27.36 20.02
CA ASN A 62 16.57 28.26 20.79
C ASN A 62 16.51 29.65 20.17
N GLU A 63 17.62 30.10 19.62
CA GLU A 63 17.70 31.37 18.92
C GLU A 63 16.85 31.38 17.65
N ILE A 64 16.82 30.28 16.88
CA ILE A 64 15.94 30.13 15.72
C ILE A 64 14.47 30.21 16.14
N PHE A 65 14.08 29.56 17.23
CA PHE A 65 12.70 29.65 17.76
C PHE A 65 12.36 31.10 18.21
N ARG A 66 13.31 31.81 18.81
CA ARG A 66 13.15 33.22 19.20
C ARG A 66 12.92 34.12 17.99
N ILE A 67 13.78 34.00 16.97
CA ILE A 67 13.67 34.77 15.72
C ILE A 67 12.36 34.47 14.99
N ALA A 68 11.96 33.20 14.88
CA ALA A 68 10.71 32.81 14.24
C ALA A 68 9.48 33.46 14.92
N ARG A 69 9.50 33.59 16.26
CA ARG A 69 8.44 34.27 17.03
C ARG A 69 8.44 35.77 16.73
N LEU A 70 9.60 36.43 16.77
CA LEU A 70 9.75 37.87 16.49
C LEU A 70 9.31 38.21 15.06
N LEU A 71 9.75 37.45 14.06
CA LEU A 71 9.34 37.62 12.67
C LEU A 71 7.83 37.46 12.48
N SER A 72 7.20 36.52 13.17
CA SER A 72 5.76 36.33 13.13
C SER A 72 4.99 37.52 13.69
N SER A 73 5.55 38.22 14.68
CA SER A 73 4.94 39.42 15.29
C SER A 73 5.20 40.72 14.49
N LYS A 74 6.40 40.85 13.88
CA LYS A 74 6.84 42.07 13.19
C LYS A 74 6.72 42.03 11.66
N LYS A 75 6.20 40.92 11.08
CA LYS A 75 6.13 40.68 9.62
C LYS A 75 5.33 41.75 8.85
N ASN A 76 4.41 42.44 9.50
CA ASN A 76 3.47 43.36 8.86
C ASN A 76 4.10 44.63 8.28
N VAL A 77 5.39 44.90 8.46
CA VAL A 77 6.06 46.06 7.90
C VAL A 77 6.40 45.81 6.44
N PHE A 78 7.15 44.75 6.14
CA PHE A 78 7.56 44.39 4.77
C PHE A 78 6.72 43.31 4.14
N LEU A 79 5.97 42.53 4.96
CA LEU A 79 5.22 41.37 4.53
C LEU A 79 3.71 41.55 4.74
N THR A 80 2.91 40.87 3.92
CA THR A 80 1.47 40.70 4.14
C THR A 80 1.20 39.76 5.33
N LYS A 81 -0.07 39.60 5.71
CA LYS A 81 -0.46 38.61 6.74
C LYS A 81 -0.05 37.19 6.36
N GLU A 82 -0.08 36.87 5.07
CA GLU A 82 0.31 35.58 4.51
C GLU A 82 1.85 35.40 4.38
N GLY A 83 2.64 36.42 4.65
CA GLY A 83 4.10 36.39 4.52
C GLY A 83 4.63 36.77 3.13
N ASN A 84 3.78 37.22 2.21
CA ASN A 84 4.21 37.67 0.90
C ASN A 84 4.79 39.10 0.94
N PRO A 85 5.76 39.45 0.06
CA PRO A 85 6.35 40.77 0.02
C PRO A 85 5.31 41.84 -0.33
N ARG A 86 5.28 42.94 0.42
CA ARG A 86 4.42 44.08 0.10
C ARG A 86 4.94 44.83 -1.10
N GLN A 87 4.00 45.21 -2.00
CA GLN A 87 4.29 45.94 -3.23
C GLN A 87 3.80 47.40 -3.18
N ARG A 88 2.64 47.64 -2.56
CA ARG A 88 1.99 48.94 -2.52
C ARG A 88 2.64 49.86 -1.47
N GLY A 89 2.88 51.08 -1.83
CA GLY A 89 3.42 52.09 -0.95
C GLY A 89 4.96 52.08 -0.78
N PHE A 90 5.67 51.19 -1.49
CA PHE A 90 7.11 51.03 -1.42
C PHE A 90 7.80 51.51 -2.69
N ASN A 91 8.99 52.17 -2.53
CA ASN A 91 9.90 52.48 -3.62
C ASN A 91 10.61 51.20 -4.13
N SER A 92 11.43 51.28 -5.16
CA SER A 92 12.11 50.12 -5.76
C SER A 92 12.98 49.36 -4.76
N THR A 93 13.77 50.07 -3.98
CA THR A 93 14.69 49.51 -2.95
C THR A 93 13.91 48.83 -1.83
N GLN A 94 12.82 49.46 -1.35
CA GLN A 94 11.96 48.87 -0.33
C GLN A 94 11.22 47.61 -0.81
N ARG A 95 10.84 47.53 -2.08
CA ARG A 95 10.28 46.32 -2.69
C ARG A 95 11.30 45.20 -2.74
N GLU A 96 12.54 45.50 -3.09
CA GLU A 96 13.64 44.54 -3.06
C GLU A 96 13.85 43.98 -1.65
N TRP A 97 13.91 44.88 -0.62
CA TRP A 97 13.98 44.41 0.79
C TRP A 97 12.78 43.59 1.23
N ALA A 98 11.59 43.91 0.78
CA ALA A 98 10.41 43.12 1.08
C ALA A 98 10.51 41.68 0.52
N VAL A 99 11.09 41.50 -0.67
CA VAL A 99 11.37 40.17 -1.26
C VAL A 99 12.41 39.44 -0.43
N LEU A 100 13.53 40.08 -0.09
CA LEU A 100 14.59 39.47 0.73
C LEU A 100 14.09 39.10 2.14
N MET A 101 13.25 39.96 2.74
CA MET A 101 12.60 39.67 4.02
C MET A 101 11.60 38.54 3.96
N ALA A 102 10.90 38.36 2.85
CA ALA A 102 10.01 37.21 2.67
C ALA A 102 10.82 35.91 2.58
N ASP A 103 11.91 35.88 1.82
CA ASP A 103 12.79 34.73 1.73
C ASP A 103 13.39 34.38 3.12
N TYR A 104 13.93 35.38 3.83
CA TYR A 104 14.44 35.19 5.17
C TYR A 104 13.37 34.63 6.16
N TYR A 105 12.15 35.19 6.10
CA TYR A 105 11.02 34.73 6.92
C TYR A 105 10.70 33.25 6.68
N TYR A 106 10.59 32.85 5.41
CA TYR A 106 10.29 31.46 5.08
C TYR A 106 11.42 30.51 5.47
N ARG A 107 12.69 30.87 5.26
CA ARG A 107 13.86 30.05 5.68
C ARG A 107 13.91 29.82 7.18
N ILE A 108 13.65 30.83 7.99
CA ILE A 108 13.58 30.69 9.45
C ILE A 108 12.40 29.78 9.87
N LEU A 109 11.24 29.90 9.21
CA LEU A 109 10.10 29.02 9.52
C LEU A 109 10.38 27.55 9.13
N ILE A 110 11.03 27.36 7.99
CA ILE A 110 11.46 26.01 7.54
C ILE A 110 12.42 25.42 8.58
N ALA A 111 13.48 26.15 8.95
CA ALA A 111 14.45 25.72 9.96
C ALA A 111 13.78 25.34 11.29
N ARG A 112 12.84 26.15 11.76
CA ARG A 112 12.08 25.88 12.99
C ARG A 112 11.27 24.56 12.89
N GLU A 113 10.56 24.33 11.78
CA GLU A 113 9.79 23.08 11.62
C GLU A 113 10.71 21.85 11.51
N LEU A 114 11.84 21.97 10.86
CA LEU A 114 12.83 20.89 10.75
C LEU A 114 13.43 20.54 12.11
N ILE A 115 13.79 21.54 12.93
CA ILE A 115 14.29 21.32 14.30
C ILE A 115 13.23 20.64 15.19
N ASP A 116 11.97 21.14 15.17
CA ASP A 116 10.88 20.53 15.93
C ASP A 116 10.62 19.08 15.51
N PHE A 117 10.68 18.80 14.20
CA PHE A 117 10.57 17.44 13.67
C PHE A 117 11.73 16.57 14.14
N ARG A 118 12.98 17.05 14.03
CA ARG A 118 14.18 16.30 14.45
C ARG A 118 14.10 15.84 15.89
N ARG A 119 13.72 16.71 16.81
CA ARG A 119 13.53 16.37 18.24
C ARG A 119 12.56 15.21 18.43
N LYS A 120 11.42 15.23 17.73
CA LYS A 120 10.42 14.18 17.79
C LYS A 120 10.88 12.89 17.10
N PHE A 121 11.64 13.03 16.02
CA PHE A 121 12.15 11.92 15.25
C PHE A 121 13.22 11.12 16.01
N LEU A 122 14.09 11.76 16.77
CA LEU A 122 15.08 11.09 17.61
C LEU A 122 14.41 10.19 18.68
N LEU A 123 13.30 10.66 19.27
CA LEU A 123 12.51 9.83 20.18
C LEU A 123 11.87 8.62 19.46
N PHE A 124 11.35 8.84 18.26
CA PHE A 124 10.79 7.77 17.43
C PHE A 124 11.86 6.73 17.07
N LYS A 125 13.03 7.16 16.63
CA LYS A 125 14.16 6.27 16.30
C LYS A 125 14.49 5.38 17.50
N LYS A 126 14.69 5.99 18.66
CA LYS A 126 15.04 5.26 19.88
C LYS A 126 13.96 4.26 20.32
N CYS A 127 12.70 4.66 20.33
CA CYS A 127 11.63 3.82 20.89
C CYS A 127 11.09 2.79 19.90
N PHE A 128 11.14 3.07 18.60
CA PHE A 128 10.51 2.21 17.61
C PHE A 128 11.52 1.40 16.80
N LEU A 129 12.50 2.06 16.18
CA LEU A 129 13.43 1.34 15.32
C LEU A 129 14.28 0.36 16.12
N GLU A 130 14.76 0.75 17.32
CA GLU A 130 15.52 -0.13 18.19
C GLU A 130 14.68 -1.34 18.64
N THR A 131 13.41 -1.13 19.01
CA THR A 131 12.51 -2.23 19.36
C THR A 131 12.22 -3.16 18.18
N TYR A 132 12.03 -2.57 16.97
CA TYR A 132 11.81 -3.35 15.76
C TYR A 132 13.01 -4.22 15.41
N GLU A 133 14.22 -3.67 15.47
CA GLU A 133 15.47 -4.42 15.24
C GLU A 133 15.66 -5.53 16.28
N GLN A 134 15.39 -5.22 17.55
CA GLN A 134 15.46 -6.21 18.63
C GLN A 134 14.48 -7.37 18.39
N GLN A 135 13.24 -7.08 18.01
CA GLN A 135 12.24 -8.13 17.72
C GLN A 135 12.64 -9.00 16.53
N LYS A 136 13.18 -8.41 15.45
CA LYS A 136 13.71 -9.18 14.32
C LYS A 136 14.81 -10.14 14.79
N HIS A 137 15.75 -9.63 15.56
CA HIS A 137 16.86 -10.41 16.08
C HIS A 137 16.38 -11.57 17.01
N GLU A 138 15.45 -11.30 17.93
CA GLU A 138 14.87 -12.30 18.83
C GLU A 138 14.09 -13.40 18.07
N GLN A 139 13.50 -13.06 16.93
CA GLN A 139 12.74 -14.00 16.09
C GLN A 139 13.61 -14.67 15.02
N GLY A 140 14.89 -14.30 14.87
CA GLY A 140 15.76 -14.79 13.81
C GLY A 140 15.28 -14.39 12.41
N MET A 141 14.63 -13.24 12.27
CA MET A 141 14.05 -12.76 11.02
C MET A 141 14.87 -11.59 10.45
N VAL A 142 14.95 -11.52 9.13
CA VAL A 142 15.52 -10.41 8.38
C VAL A 142 14.49 -9.91 7.37
N ASP A 143 14.48 -8.62 7.07
CA ASP A 143 13.70 -8.08 5.98
C ASP A 143 14.58 -7.84 4.73
N TYR A 144 13.98 -7.44 3.61
CA TYR A 144 14.71 -7.23 2.36
C TYR A 144 15.79 -6.14 2.47
N ASP A 145 15.54 -5.10 3.27
CA ASP A 145 16.49 -4.02 3.48
C ASP A 145 17.70 -4.52 4.30
N ASP A 146 17.46 -5.43 5.26
CA ASP A 146 18.54 -6.05 6.03
C ASP A 146 19.46 -6.89 5.15
N MET A 147 18.91 -7.58 4.16
CA MET A 147 19.72 -8.44 3.27
C MET A 147 20.81 -7.63 2.56
N GLU A 148 20.46 -6.46 2.00
CA GLU A 148 21.42 -5.58 1.35
C GLU A 148 22.42 -4.98 2.36
N LEU A 149 21.95 -4.52 3.53
CA LEU A 149 22.80 -3.95 4.56
C LEU A 149 23.78 -4.99 5.14
N LEU A 150 23.29 -6.19 5.42
CA LEU A 150 24.13 -7.27 5.95
C LEU A 150 25.15 -7.75 4.92
N ALA A 151 24.77 -7.80 3.63
CA ALA A 151 25.70 -8.11 2.55
C ALA A 151 26.84 -7.08 2.49
N LEU A 152 26.52 -5.77 2.56
CA LEU A 152 27.59 -4.76 2.58
C LEU A 152 28.43 -4.82 3.85
N LYS A 153 27.84 -5.02 5.04
CA LYS A 153 28.58 -5.20 6.29
C LYS A 153 29.50 -6.41 6.27
N LEU A 154 29.04 -7.51 5.65
CA LEU A 154 29.86 -8.69 5.46
C LEU A 154 31.14 -8.37 4.68
N LEU A 155 31.04 -7.48 3.67
CA LEU A 155 32.16 -7.08 2.81
C LEU A 155 33.01 -5.93 3.38
N THR A 156 32.59 -5.27 4.49
CA THR A 156 33.27 -4.08 5.02
C THR A 156 33.61 -4.13 6.49
N GLU A 157 32.79 -4.76 7.32
CA GLU A 157 32.89 -4.72 8.80
C GLU A 157 33.19 -6.08 9.42
N ASN A 158 32.92 -7.19 8.70
CA ASN A 158 33.18 -8.53 9.22
C ASN A 158 34.70 -8.72 9.40
N PRO A 159 35.19 -9.32 10.51
CA PRO A 159 36.62 -9.60 10.69
C PRO A 159 37.27 -10.39 9.55
N ASP A 160 36.49 -11.24 8.87
CA ASP A 160 36.93 -12.07 7.76
C ASP A 160 36.64 -11.47 6.37
N TRP A 161 36.28 -10.17 6.28
CA TRP A 161 35.88 -9.54 5.03
C TRP A 161 36.92 -9.67 3.90
N LEU A 162 38.22 -9.62 4.25
CA LEU A 162 39.31 -9.84 3.29
C LEU A 162 39.28 -11.25 2.70
N ASN A 163 39.06 -12.27 3.52
CA ASN A 163 38.97 -13.65 3.06
C ASN A 163 37.74 -13.85 2.14
N ILE A 164 36.63 -13.20 2.48
CA ILE A 164 35.40 -13.26 1.66
C ILE A 164 35.62 -12.63 0.29
N LEU A 165 36.22 -11.44 0.25
CA LEU A 165 36.58 -10.77 -1.02
C LEU A 165 37.61 -11.57 -1.81
N TYR A 166 38.59 -12.19 -1.13
CA TYR A 166 39.56 -13.03 -1.77
C TYR A 166 38.94 -14.27 -2.45
N ILE A 167 38.02 -14.97 -1.74
CA ILE A 167 37.30 -16.13 -2.32
C ILE A 167 36.41 -15.66 -3.49
N PHE A 168 35.77 -14.51 -3.38
CA PHE A 168 34.98 -13.95 -4.48
C PHE A 168 35.89 -13.61 -5.68
N ASP A 169 36.99 -12.96 -5.44
CA ASP A 169 37.99 -12.62 -6.50
C ASP A 169 38.54 -13.88 -7.18
N GLU A 170 38.86 -14.93 -6.41
CA GLU A 170 39.38 -16.19 -6.97
C GLU A 170 38.42 -16.82 -7.98
N HIS A 171 37.08 -16.74 -7.71
CA HIS A 171 36.04 -17.43 -8.47
C HIS A 171 35.32 -16.54 -9.50
N THR A 172 35.54 -15.23 -9.52
CA THR A 172 34.80 -14.29 -10.35
C THR A 172 35.74 -13.52 -11.28
N ASP A 173 35.66 -13.79 -12.59
CA ASP A 173 36.45 -13.08 -13.61
C ASP A 173 35.69 -11.93 -14.26
N HIS A 174 34.35 -12.00 -14.31
CA HIS A 174 33.52 -11.03 -15.00
C HIS A 174 32.30 -10.69 -14.14
N ILE A 175 32.01 -9.38 -14.00
CA ILE A 175 30.79 -8.86 -13.38
C ILE A 175 29.94 -8.24 -14.50
N LEU A 176 28.72 -8.80 -14.71
CA LEU A 176 27.75 -8.26 -15.65
C LEU A 176 26.53 -7.77 -14.86
N VAL A 177 26.18 -6.49 -15.04
CA VAL A 177 25.05 -5.86 -14.36
C VAL A 177 24.07 -5.35 -15.40
N ASP A 178 22.87 -5.92 -15.39
CA ASP A 178 21.78 -5.51 -16.26
C ASP A 178 20.81 -4.57 -15.51
N GLU A 179 20.01 -3.81 -16.27
CA GLU A 179 19.01 -2.86 -15.75
C GLU A 179 19.61 -1.89 -14.69
N PHE A 180 20.85 -1.46 -14.89
CA PHE A 180 21.62 -0.70 -13.90
C PHE A 180 20.96 0.62 -13.47
N GLN A 181 20.09 1.21 -14.29
CA GLN A 181 19.34 2.43 -13.95
C GLN A 181 18.37 2.24 -12.78
N ASP A 182 18.12 1.02 -12.36
CA ASP A 182 17.24 0.70 -11.21
C ASP A 182 18.03 0.42 -9.92
N THR A 183 19.35 0.60 -9.96
CA THR A 183 20.25 0.34 -8.83
C THR A 183 20.14 1.43 -7.77
N SER A 184 20.18 1.03 -6.48
CA SER A 184 20.28 1.94 -5.32
C SER A 184 21.75 2.27 -5.00
N TYR A 185 21.99 3.31 -4.18
CA TYR A 185 23.34 3.60 -3.67
C TYR A 185 23.94 2.43 -2.90
N LEU A 186 23.13 1.67 -2.17
CA LEU A 186 23.57 0.52 -1.39
C LEU A 186 23.99 -0.64 -2.30
N GLN A 187 23.20 -0.95 -3.32
CA GLN A 187 23.52 -1.97 -4.31
C GLN A 187 24.79 -1.63 -5.09
N TRP A 188 24.92 -0.36 -5.50
CA TRP A 188 26.15 0.10 -6.13
C TRP A 188 27.36 -0.04 -5.19
N ALA A 189 27.23 0.30 -3.91
CA ALA A 189 28.32 0.15 -2.95
C ALA A 189 28.78 -1.31 -2.79
N ILE A 190 27.85 -2.27 -2.88
CA ILE A 190 28.18 -3.71 -2.88
C ILE A 190 28.97 -4.08 -4.14
N ILE A 191 28.49 -3.71 -5.35
CA ILE A 191 29.16 -4.00 -6.61
C ILE A 191 30.54 -3.36 -6.65
N ASP A 192 30.64 -2.13 -6.21
CA ASP A 192 31.87 -1.37 -6.11
C ASP A 192 32.89 -2.05 -5.20
N LYS A 193 32.44 -2.54 -4.03
CA LYS A 193 33.31 -3.24 -3.09
C LYS A 193 33.78 -4.59 -3.63
N LEU A 194 32.93 -5.34 -4.31
CA LEU A 194 33.29 -6.62 -4.94
C LEU A 194 34.34 -6.47 -6.04
N SER A 195 34.36 -5.33 -6.72
CA SER A 195 35.35 -5.05 -7.79
C SER A 195 36.59 -4.29 -7.31
N GLU A 196 36.72 -4.03 -6.00
CA GLU A 196 37.77 -3.17 -5.45
C GLU A 196 39.18 -3.76 -5.65
N GLU A 197 39.38 -5.07 -5.46
CA GLU A 197 40.66 -5.77 -5.63
C GLU A 197 41.15 -5.68 -7.07
N TRP A 198 40.27 -5.71 -8.05
CA TRP A 198 40.62 -5.64 -9.46
C TRP A 198 41.30 -4.32 -9.83
N ARG A 199 41.11 -3.29 -9.04
CA ARG A 199 41.64 -1.93 -9.24
C ARG A 199 43.03 -1.74 -8.64
N SER A 200 43.39 -2.58 -7.67
CA SER A 200 44.69 -2.50 -7.00
C SER A 200 45.83 -2.99 -7.92
N GLY A 201 45.52 -3.81 -8.92
CA GLY A 201 46.51 -4.41 -9.81
C GLY A 201 47.44 -5.41 -9.13
N ALA A 202 47.18 -5.78 -7.89
CA ALA A 202 48.04 -6.59 -7.03
C ALA A 202 47.35 -7.86 -6.52
N GLY A 203 46.47 -8.49 -7.30
CA GLY A 203 45.75 -9.70 -6.91
C GLY A 203 46.26 -10.96 -7.65
N ILE A 204 45.74 -12.11 -7.21
CA ILE A 204 45.97 -13.43 -7.83
C ILE A 204 45.77 -13.40 -9.38
N LYS A 205 44.80 -12.64 -9.85
CA LYS A 205 44.47 -12.53 -11.28
C LYS A 205 45.58 -11.89 -12.08
N SER A 206 46.25 -10.89 -11.52
CA SER A 206 47.43 -10.29 -12.15
C SER A 206 48.58 -11.30 -12.30
N GLU A 207 48.76 -12.18 -11.30
CA GLU A 207 49.77 -13.24 -11.34
C GLU A 207 49.41 -14.33 -12.38
N LEU A 208 48.13 -14.61 -12.55
CA LEU A 208 47.62 -15.59 -13.50
C LEU A 208 47.47 -15.03 -14.93
N GLY A 209 47.68 -13.72 -15.13
CA GLY A 209 47.49 -13.05 -16.41
C GLY A 209 46.02 -12.93 -16.83
N ILE A 210 45.10 -13.02 -15.91
CA ILE A 210 43.65 -12.85 -16.13
C ILE A 210 43.30 -11.37 -15.97
N THR A 211 42.63 -10.79 -16.98
CA THR A 211 42.10 -9.42 -16.89
C THR A 211 40.61 -9.46 -16.52
N PRO A 212 40.24 -9.16 -15.29
CA PRO A 212 38.83 -9.14 -14.90
C PRO A 212 38.10 -7.97 -15.56
N THR A 213 36.81 -8.14 -15.83
CA THR A 213 35.99 -7.12 -16.52
C THR A 213 34.69 -6.84 -15.81
N ILE A 214 34.26 -5.58 -15.89
CA ILE A 214 32.93 -5.16 -15.45
C ILE A 214 32.14 -4.65 -16.67
N PHE A 215 30.92 -5.15 -16.85
CA PHE A 215 30.03 -4.77 -17.94
C PHE A 215 28.71 -4.32 -17.38
N ILE A 216 28.37 -3.05 -17.60
CA ILE A 216 27.17 -2.40 -17.05
C ILE A 216 26.24 -2.04 -18.19
N VAL A 217 25.02 -2.56 -18.16
CA VAL A 217 23.99 -2.29 -19.17
C VAL A 217 22.77 -1.64 -18.52
N GLY A 218 22.20 -0.66 -19.23
CA GLY A 218 20.97 0.00 -18.78
C GLY A 218 20.56 1.15 -19.70
N ASP A 219 19.39 1.68 -19.41
CA ASP A 219 18.81 2.85 -20.09
C ASP A 219 18.27 3.82 -19.03
N ASP A 220 18.96 4.94 -18.84
CA ASP A 220 18.57 6.00 -17.89
C ASP A 220 17.14 6.51 -18.13
N LYS A 221 16.65 6.46 -19.37
CA LYS A 221 15.27 6.82 -19.76
C LYS A 221 14.22 5.82 -19.25
N GLN A 222 14.64 4.63 -18.79
CA GLN A 222 13.77 3.61 -18.23
C GLN A 222 13.85 3.51 -16.69
N SER A 223 14.54 4.45 -16.02
CA SER A 223 14.57 4.51 -14.55
C SER A 223 13.24 5.05 -14.01
N ILE A 224 12.36 4.15 -13.53
CA ILE A 224 11.00 4.46 -13.06
C ILE A 224 10.72 3.88 -11.65
N TYR A 225 11.76 3.49 -10.89
CA TYR A 225 11.66 2.90 -9.56
C TYR A 225 12.21 3.80 -8.44
N MET A 226 12.06 5.15 -8.58
CA MET A 226 12.46 6.09 -7.54
C MET A 226 11.79 5.80 -6.18
N PHE A 227 10.57 5.25 -6.18
CA PHE A 227 9.86 4.84 -4.97
C PHE A 227 10.47 3.59 -4.27
N ARG A 228 11.36 2.86 -4.96
CA ARG A 228 12.18 1.73 -4.45
C ARG A 228 13.64 2.13 -4.22
N ASP A 229 13.90 3.43 -4.09
CA ASP A 229 15.24 4.00 -3.90
C ASP A 229 16.22 3.83 -5.08
N ALA A 230 15.72 3.46 -6.27
CA ALA A 230 16.50 3.54 -7.51
C ALA A 230 16.89 4.99 -7.81
N ARG A 231 18.12 5.19 -8.25
CA ARG A 231 18.70 6.51 -8.49
C ARG A 231 19.30 6.58 -9.88
N VAL A 232 18.66 7.31 -10.76
CA VAL A 232 19.15 7.47 -12.15
C VAL A 232 20.57 8.07 -12.22
N GLU A 233 20.92 8.91 -11.26
CA GLU A 233 22.25 9.55 -11.15
C GLU A 233 23.38 8.55 -10.88
N ILE A 234 23.09 7.35 -10.37
CA ILE A 234 24.11 6.32 -10.09
C ILE A 234 24.78 5.85 -11.38
N PHE A 235 24.06 5.90 -12.50
CA PHE A 235 24.62 5.52 -13.80
C PHE A 235 25.80 6.42 -14.19
N SER A 236 25.67 7.72 -14.05
CA SER A 236 26.76 8.67 -14.32
C SER A 236 27.84 8.60 -13.25
N LEU A 237 27.47 8.46 -11.96
CA LEU A 237 28.43 8.30 -10.87
C LEU A 237 29.31 7.06 -11.03
N ALA A 238 28.72 5.92 -11.40
CA ALA A 238 29.47 4.69 -11.65
C ALA A 238 30.43 4.83 -12.83
N ARG A 239 29.96 5.41 -13.95
CA ARG A 239 30.79 5.69 -15.12
C ARG A 239 31.99 6.57 -14.75
N ASP A 240 31.74 7.69 -14.08
CA ASP A 240 32.79 8.66 -13.74
C ASP A 240 33.78 8.05 -12.73
N LYS A 241 33.31 7.21 -11.81
CA LYS A 241 34.15 6.48 -10.87
C LYS A 241 35.01 5.43 -11.56
N LEU A 242 34.43 4.65 -12.45
CA LEU A 242 35.18 3.65 -13.28
C LEU A 242 36.19 4.33 -14.19
N ALA A 243 35.84 5.45 -14.83
CA ALA A 243 36.76 6.22 -15.64
C ALA A 243 37.99 6.72 -14.87
N ASN A 244 37.77 7.20 -13.63
CA ASN A 244 38.83 7.68 -12.76
C ASN A 244 39.77 6.55 -12.30
N TRP A 245 39.30 5.32 -12.22
CA TRP A 245 40.12 4.17 -11.79
C TRP A 245 40.86 3.49 -12.91
N LEU A 246 40.14 3.19 -14.03
CA LEU A 246 40.67 2.42 -15.14
C LEU A 246 41.45 3.28 -16.13
N GLY A 247 41.28 4.61 -16.05
CA GLY A 247 41.68 5.51 -17.10
C GLY A 247 40.74 5.47 -18.30
N ASN A 248 40.69 6.56 -19.06
CA ASN A 248 39.76 6.70 -20.18
C ASN A 248 40.00 5.69 -21.32
N GLU A 249 41.20 5.13 -21.41
CA GLU A 249 41.56 4.16 -22.45
C GLU A 249 41.02 2.74 -22.17
N ALA A 250 40.75 2.41 -20.90
CA ALA A 250 40.24 1.10 -20.49
C ALA A 250 38.70 1.07 -20.29
N LEU A 251 38.05 2.21 -20.36
CA LEU A 251 36.61 2.34 -20.28
C LEU A 251 36.01 2.63 -21.66
N GLU A 252 35.21 1.71 -22.18
CA GLU A 252 34.45 1.90 -23.41
C GLU A 252 32.98 2.19 -23.09
N VAL A 253 32.46 3.30 -23.65
CA VAL A 253 31.04 3.67 -23.51
C VAL A 253 30.32 3.48 -24.83
N LEU A 254 29.49 2.44 -24.92
CA LEU A 254 28.74 2.08 -26.11
C LEU A 254 27.29 2.60 -26.01
N ASN A 255 26.79 3.17 -27.09
CA ASN A 255 25.40 3.59 -27.21
C ASN A 255 24.70 2.74 -28.27
N LEU A 256 23.58 2.11 -27.90
CA LEU A 256 22.75 1.35 -28.83
C LEU A 256 21.72 2.30 -29.46
N GLU A 257 21.90 2.61 -30.75
CA GLU A 257 21.02 3.55 -31.48
C GLU A 257 20.03 2.84 -32.40
N LYS A 258 20.18 1.50 -32.58
CA LYS A 258 19.33 0.72 -33.48
C LYS A 258 18.17 0.09 -32.73
N ASN A 259 16.93 0.35 -33.20
CA ASN A 259 15.72 -0.25 -32.65
C ASN A 259 15.21 -1.38 -33.55
N TYR A 260 15.13 -2.58 -33.01
CA TYR A 260 14.67 -3.82 -33.68
C TYR A 260 13.25 -4.23 -33.25
N ARG A 261 12.61 -3.45 -32.35
CA ARG A 261 11.31 -3.79 -31.74
C ARG A 261 10.15 -3.15 -32.50
N SER A 262 10.15 -1.82 -32.59
CA SER A 262 9.01 -1.04 -33.00
C SER A 262 9.04 -0.69 -34.48
N LEU A 263 7.86 -0.51 -35.06
CA LEU A 263 7.70 -0.02 -36.45
C LEU A 263 8.03 1.47 -36.59
N PRO A 264 8.33 1.96 -37.82
CA PRO A 264 8.81 3.32 -38.05
C PRO A 264 7.98 4.43 -37.42
N ALA A 265 6.64 4.40 -37.54
CA ALA A 265 5.76 5.45 -36.99
C ALA A 265 5.92 5.64 -35.47
N ILE A 266 6.13 4.54 -34.73
CA ILE A 266 6.33 4.59 -33.28
C ILE A 266 7.70 5.20 -32.95
N ILE A 267 8.73 4.85 -33.71
CA ILE A 267 10.08 5.41 -33.55
C ILE A 267 10.10 6.89 -33.87
N ASP A 268 9.49 7.32 -34.99
CA ASP A 268 9.43 8.71 -35.42
C ASP A 268 8.63 9.56 -34.41
N PHE A 269 7.52 9.04 -33.91
CA PHE A 269 6.77 9.68 -32.81
C PHE A 269 7.62 9.85 -31.55
N ASN A 270 8.28 8.78 -31.08
CA ASN A 270 9.11 8.82 -29.89
C ASN A 270 10.31 9.77 -30.09
N ASN A 271 10.96 9.73 -31.23
CA ASN A 271 12.06 10.63 -31.56
C ASN A 271 11.61 12.08 -31.53
N THR A 272 10.45 12.41 -32.14
CA THR A 272 9.93 13.78 -32.20
C THR A 272 9.50 14.30 -30.84
N LEU A 273 8.76 13.49 -30.08
CA LEU A 273 8.25 13.87 -28.75
C LEU A 273 9.38 14.00 -27.73
N PHE A 274 10.18 12.94 -27.56
CA PHE A 274 11.12 12.88 -26.44
C PHE A 274 12.39 13.69 -26.68
N SER A 275 12.80 13.96 -27.93
CA SER A 275 13.89 14.90 -28.20
C SER A 275 13.58 16.33 -27.71
N ARG A 276 12.31 16.68 -27.60
CA ARG A 276 11.87 17.98 -27.08
C ARG A 276 11.53 17.92 -25.60
N LEU A 277 10.80 16.87 -25.18
CA LEU A 277 10.34 16.70 -23.78
C LEU A 277 11.47 16.40 -22.81
N MET A 278 12.49 15.59 -23.24
CA MET A 278 13.65 15.19 -22.45
C MET A 278 14.90 15.93 -22.90
N ARG A 279 14.80 17.24 -23.06
CA ARG A 279 15.93 18.12 -23.35
C ARG A 279 16.31 18.89 -22.09
N PRO A 280 17.33 18.41 -21.34
CA PRO A 280 17.74 19.09 -20.10
C PRO A 280 18.34 20.46 -20.39
N PRO A 281 18.17 21.44 -19.50
CA PRO A 281 18.90 22.72 -19.51
C PRO A 281 20.42 22.52 -19.51
N ALA A 282 21.23 23.51 -19.87
CA ALA A 282 22.69 23.40 -19.94
C ALA A 282 23.23 23.02 -18.61
N ASP A 283 23.16 23.47 -17.53
CA ASP A 283 23.74 23.08 -16.24
C ASP A 283 22.81 22.25 -15.36
N SER A 284 22.09 21.31 -15.99
CA SER A 284 21.11 20.48 -15.25
C SER A 284 21.80 19.43 -14.37
N PRO A 285 21.23 19.11 -13.18
CA PRO A 285 21.71 18.04 -12.32
C PRO A 285 21.72 16.66 -13.01
N PRO A 286 22.55 15.70 -12.52
CA PRO A 286 22.73 14.38 -13.16
C PRO A 286 21.46 13.51 -13.26
N TRP A 287 20.40 13.83 -12.52
CA TRP A 287 19.13 13.12 -12.57
C TRP A 287 18.21 13.56 -13.71
N PHE A 288 18.55 14.59 -14.48
CA PHE A 288 17.91 14.88 -15.77
C PHE A 288 18.39 13.89 -16.83
N THR A 289 17.44 13.32 -17.55
CA THR A 289 17.70 12.36 -18.60
C THR A 289 17.67 13.02 -19.97
N ARG A 290 18.67 12.78 -20.80
CA ARG A 290 18.72 13.25 -22.17
C ARG A 290 18.29 12.18 -23.16
N TYR A 291 17.30 12.48 -23.98
CA TYR A 291 16.90 11.58 -25.06
C TYR A 291 17.92 11.58 -26.21
N ARG A 292 18.18 10.37 -26.74
CA ARG A 292 18.95 10.15 -27.96
C ARG A 292 18.04 9.47 -28.98
N PRO A 293 17.92 9.99 -30.22
CA PRO A 293 17.08 9.39 -31.25
C PRO A 293 17.52 7.98 -31.64
N PHE A 294 16.57 7.12 -31.95
CA PHE A 294 16.80 5.77 -32.45
C PHE A 294 16.57 5.69 -33.95
N THR A 295 17.30 4.78 -34.62
CA THR A 295 17.06 4.39 -36.00
C THR A 295 16.26 3.09 -36.06
N CYS A 296 15.19 3.07 -36.84
CA CYS A 296 14.37 1.89 -37.03
C CYS A 296 15.11 0.85 -37.89
N GLN A 297 15.11 -0.41 -37.46
CA GLN A 297 15.65 -1.51 -38.29
C GLN A 297 14.55 -2.34 -38.96
N ARG A 298 13.27 -2.08 -38.68
CA ARG A 298 12.13 -2.73 -39.32
C ARG A 298 11.54 -1.89 -40.49
N ASN A 299 12.41 -1.24 -41.26
CA ASN A 299 12.03 -0.29 -42.31
C ASN A 299 11.39 -0.96 -43.55
N ASN A 300 11.58 -2.26 -43.73
CA ASN A 300 11.01 -3.01 -44.85
C ASN A 300 9.55 -3.44 -44.66
N LEU A 301 8.96 -3.08 -43.51
CA LEU A 301 7.58 -3.38 -43.15
C LEU A 301 6.69 -2.13 -43.30
N THR A 302 5.41 -2.29 -43.11
CA THR A 302 4.48 -1.14 -43.08
C THR A 302 4.90 -0.17 -41.96
N SER A 303 4.53 1.10 -42.10
CA SER A 303 4.97 2.17 -41.17
C SER A 303 4.51 1.97 -39.73
N GLY A 304 3.49 1.12 -39.48
CA GLY A 304 2.83 1.03 -38.17
C GLY A 304 1.86 2.18 -37.96
N LYS A 305 1.36 2.32 -36.74
CA LYS A 305 0.41 3.38 -36.40
C LYS A 305 0.62 3.95 -34.99
N VAL A 306 0.55 5.29 -34.88
CA VAL A 306 0.35 5.97 -33.61
C VAL A 306 -0.95 6.77 -33.69
N GLU A 307 -1.87 6.54 -32.77
CA GLU A 307 -3.16 7.24 -32.74
C GLU A 307 -3.32 8.02 -31.43
N LEU A 308 -3.54 9.35 -31.56
CA LEU A 308 -3.89 10.22 -30.46
C LEU A 308 -5.42 10.32 -30.41
N LEU A 309 -6.04 9.54 -29.55
CA LEU A 309 -7.49 9.49 -29.37
C LEU A 309 -7.89 10.48 -28.27
N ILE A 310 -8.06 11.73 -28.65
CA ILE A 310 -8.35 12.83 -27.73
C ILE A 310 -9.77 13.32 -27.96
N GLU A 311 -10.55 13.46 -26.89
CA GLU A 311 -11.89 14.00 -26.92
C GLU A 311 -11.95 15.34 -26.20
N LYS A 312 -12.67 16.32 -26.77
CA LYS A 312 -12.86 17.62 -26.15
C LYS A 312 -14.07 17.57 -25.22
N ALA A 313 -13.89 18.00 -23.99
CA ALA A 313 -14.99 18.12 -23.04
C ALA A 313 -15.88 19.32 -23.40
N ASP A 314 -17.17 19.10 -23.64
CA ASP A 314 -18.16 20.14 -24.01
C ASP A 314 -18.59 20.99 -22.80
N SER A 315 -18.36 20.52 -21.57
CA SER A 315 -18.74 21.18 -20.33
C SER A 315 -17.63 21.05 -19.27
N GLU A 316 -17.80 21.73 -18.13
CA GLU A 316 -16.93 21.53 -16.97
C GLU A 316 -17.22 20.16 -16.32
N ILE A 317 -16.54 19.12 -16.82
CA ILE A 317 -16.59 17.77 -16.24
C ILE A 317 -15.58 17.64 -15.12
N ASN A 318 -15.90 16.77 -14.15
CA ASN A 318 -14.94 16.40 -13.10
C ASN A 318 -13.94 15.33 -13.61
N MET A 319 -12.90 15.04 -12.83
CA MET A 319 -11.86 14.07 -13.21
C MET A 319 -12.41 12.65 -13.33
N SER A 320 -13.36 12.25 -12.50
CA SER A 320 -13.96 10.91 -12.54
C SER A 320 -14.77 10.69 -13.81
N GLU A 321 -15.54 11.68 -14.23
CA GLU A 321 -16.30 11.67 -15.50
C GLU A 321 -15.36 11.59 -16.70
N ALA A 322 -14.28 12.37 -16.69
CA ALA A 322 -13.26 12.32 -17.74
C ALA A 322 -12.63 10.92 -17.85
N CYS A 323 -12.30 10.27 -16.71
CA CYS A 323 -11.80 8.90 -16.71
C CYS A 323 -12.83 7.90 -17.27
N CYS A 324 -14.13 8.08 -16.97
CA CYS A 324 -15.18 7.21 -17.50
C CYS A 324 -15.30 7.32 -19.03
N ILE A 325 -15.30 8.54 -19.57
CA ILE A 325 -15.38 8.78 -21.01
C ILE A 325 -14.15 8.21 -21.71
N ASP A 326 -12.97 8.46 -21.20
CA ASP A 326 -11.72 7.97 -21.79
C ASP A 326 -11.65 6.42 -21.77
N ALA A 327 -12.06 5.78 -20.67
CA ALA A 327 -12.12 4.33 -20.57
C ALA A 327 -13.12 3.71 -21.56
N GLU A 328 -14.26 4.36 -21.79
CA GLU A 328 -15.23 3.93 -22.79
C GLU A 328 -14.68 4.05 -24.21
N ASN A 329 -13.97 5.13 -24.50
CA ASN A 329 -13.31 5.34 -25.79
C ASN A 329 -12.24 4.27 -26.06
N VAL A 330 -11.46 3.89 -25.05
CA VAL A 330 -10.50 2.78 -25.14
C VAL A 330 -11.22 1.47 -25.47
N ALA A 331 -12.27 1.11 -24.73
CA ALA A 331 -13.01 -0.14 -24.96
C ALA A 331 -13.65 -0.18 -26.35
N ARG A 332 -14.28 0.94 -26.78
CA ARG A 332 -14.88 1.07 -28.12
C ARG A 332 -13.81 0.90 -29.21
N ARG A 333 -12.66 1.52 -29.02
CA ARG A 333 -11.57 1.43 -30.00
C ARG A 333 -10.98 0.01 -30.09
N ILE A 334 -10.81 -0.67 -28.98
CA ILE A 334 -10.38 -2.09 -28.94
C ILE A 334 -11.36 -2.94 -29.73
N ARG A 335 -12.67 -2.77 -29.50
CA ARG A 335 -13.69 -3.54 -30.21
C ARG A 335 -13.61 -3.32 -31.72
N GLN A 336 -13.45 -2.06 -32.18
CA GLN A 336 -13.29 -1.74 -33.60
C GLN A 336 -12.05 -2.38 -34.22
N LEU A 337 -10.92 -2.45 -33.51
CA LEU A 337 -9.69 -3.09 -34.00
C LEU A 337 -9.92 -4.59 -34.23
N ILE A 338 -10.62 -5.25 -33.35
CA ILE A 338 -10.97 -6.68 -33.47
C ILE A 338 -11.95 -6.90 -34.62
N ASP A 339 -13.03 -6.10 -34.70
CA ASP A 339 -14.09 -6.23 -35.71
C ASP A 339 -13.56 -5.91 -37.12
N SER A 340 -12.65 -4.94 -37.25
CA SER A 340 -11.97 -4.60 -38.51
C SER A 340 -10.84 -5.56 -38.87
N ARG A 341 -10.53 -6.54 -38.02
CA ARG A 341 -9.39 -7.47 -38.21
C ARG A 341 -8.08 -6.72 -38.46
N TYR A 342 -7.76 -5.74 -37.60
CA TYR A 342 -6.55 -4.95 -37.69
C TYR A 342 -5.32 -5.86 -37.81
N GLN A 343 -4.40 -5.59 -38.77
CA GLN A 343 -3.27 -6.44 -39.05
C GLN A 343 -2.07 -6.08 -38.17
N ILE A 344 -1.42 -7.11 -37.59
CA ILE A 344 -0.18 -7.00 -36.82
C ILE A 344 0.85 -7.98 -37.38
N TYR A 345 2.12 -7.77 -37.06
CA TYR A 345 3.18 -8.67 -37.45
C TYR A 345 3.36 -9.78 -36.40
N GLU A 346 3.55 -11.00 -36.88
CA GLU A 346 3.96 -12.16 -36.07
C GLU A 346 5.30 -12.66 -36.56
N ARG A 347 6.25 -12.81 -35.65
CA ARG A 347 7.59 -13.31 -35.96
C ARG A 347 7.55 -14.83 -35.98
N GLN A 348 7.93 -15.40 -37.11
CA GLN A 348 8.02 -16.84 -37.30
C GLN A 348 9.32 -17.40 -36.70
N PRO A 349 9.42 -18.72 -36.45
CA PRO A 349 10.64 -19.34 -35.91
C PRO A 349 11.89 -19.15 -36.79
N ASP A 350 11.69 -18.98 -38.10
CA ASP A 350 12.76 -18.69 -39.08
C ASP A 350 13.21 -17.23 -39.09
N GLY A 351 12.58 -16.38 -38.26
CA GLY A 351 12.87 -14.95 -38.17
C GLY A 351 12.09 -14.08 -39.14
N ALA A 352 11.31 -14.67 -40.07
CA ALA A 352 10.42 -13.92 -40.97
C ALA A 352 9.25 -13.29 -40.19
N GLU A 353 8.76 -12.16 -40.68
CA GLU A 353 7.58 -11.50 -40.09
C GLU A 353 6.40 -11.57 -41.07
N THR A 354 5.27 -12.14 -40.61
CA THR A 354 4.04 -12.30 -41.38
C THR A 354 2.88 -11.52 -40.76
N LEU A 355 1.98 -10.99 -41.60
CA LEU A 355 0.79 -10.28 -41.14
C LEU A 355 -0.30 -11.28 -40.70
N ARG A 356 -0.92 -11.02 -39.56
CA ARG A 356 -2.14 -11.66 -39.11
C ARG A 356 -3.11 -10.70 -38.47
N PRO A 357 -4.42 -11.01 -38.44
CA PRO A 357 -5.37 -10.25 -37.65
C PRO A 357 -5.01 -10.25 -36.16
N CYS A 358 -5.20 -9.12 -35.49
CA CYS A 358 -5.00 -9.02 -34.05
C CYS A 358 -6.10 -9.77 -33.28
N CYS A 359 -5.71 -10.29 -32.12
CA CYS A 359 -6.57 -10.92 -31.13
C CYS A 359 -6.51 -10.10 -29.83
N TYR A 360 -7.39 -10.37 -28.86
CA TYR A 360 -7.38 -9.66 -27.57
C TYR A 360 -6.06 -9.79 -26.83
N ARG A 361 -5.40 -10.97 -26.89
CA ARG A 361 -4.09 -11.20 -26.24
C ARG A 361 -2.96 -10.32 -26.77
N ASP A 362 -3.11 -9.72 -27.95
CA ASP A 362 -2.11 -8.86 -28.56
C ASP A 362 -2.17 -7.43 -28.03
N ILE A 363 -3.18 -7.10 -27.21
CA ILE A 363 -3.50 -5.76 -26.75
C ILE A 363 -3.17 -5.62 -25.27
N ALA A 364 -2.38 -4.61 -24.93
CA ALA A 364 -2.12 -4.22 -23.54
C ALA A 364 -2.65 -2.80 -23.26
N ILE A 365 -3.28 -2.64 -22.09
CA ILE A 365 -3.67 -1.33 -21.53
C ILE A 365 -2.72 -1.01 -20.39
N LEU A 366 -1.92 0.03 -20.55
CA LEU A 366 -0.88 0.43 -19.60
C LEU A 366 -1.34 1.64 -18.76
N LEU A 367 -1.69 1.38 -17.52
CA LEU A 367 -2.15 2.40 -16.57
C LEU A 367 -0.97 3.01 -15.81
N ARG A 368 -1.06 4.31 -15.48
CA ARG A 368 -0.08 4.93 -14.58
C ARG A 368 -0.18 4.37 -13.17
N SER A 369 -1.37 4.14 -12.67
CA SER A 369 -1.64 3.49 -11.38
C SER A 369 -2.97 2.76 -11.42
N ARG A 370 -3.14 1.82 -10.49
CA ARG A 370 -4.37 1.02 -10.38
C ARG A 370 -5.53 1.73 -9.71
N SER A 371 -5.31 2.79 -8.98
CA SER A 371 -6.34 3.47 -8.18
C SER A 371 -7.71 3.55 -8.90
N ASN A 372 -8.38 4.63 -8.91
CA ASN A 372 -9.74 4.76 -9.48
C ASN A 372 -9.86 4.43 -10.98
N TYR A 373 -8.76 4.49 -11.74
CA TYR A 373 -8.80 4.25 -13.19
C TYR A 373 -9.00 2.78 -13.56
N LEU A 374 -8.48 1.84 -12.78
CA LEU A 374 -8.62 0.41 -13.05
C LEU A 374 -10.08 -0.03 -13.06
N ALA A 375 -10.85 0.30 -12.02
CA ALA A 375 -12.26 -0.05 -11.93
C ALA A 375 -13.08 0.51 -13.11
N THR A 376 -12.74 1.70 -13.57
CA THR A 376 -13.41 2.35 -14.71
C THR A 376 -13.12 1.62 -16.02
N ILE A 377 -11.86 1.22 -16.24
CA ILE A 377 -11.47 0.42 -17.42
C ILE A 377 -12.15 -0.95 -17.38
N GLU A 378 -12.12 -1.66 -16.24
CA GLU A 378 -12.78 -2.95 -16.09
C GLU A 378 -14.29 -2.88 -16.42
N ASN A 379 -14.98 -1.86 -15.90
CA ASN A 379 -16.40 -1.66 -16.17
C ASN A 379 -16.67 -1.42 -17.66
N SER A 380 -15.82 -0.62 -18.32
CA SER A 380 -15.95 -0.35 -19.75
C SER A 380 -15.68 -1.59 -20.59
N LEU A 381 -14.64 -2.37 -20.27
CA LEU A 381 -14.36 -3.62 -20.97
C LEU A 381 -15.50 -4.64 -20.82
N ARG A 382 -16.09 -4.78 -19.61
CA ARG A 382 -17.28 -5.63 -19.38
C ARG A 382 -18.49 -5.15 -20.20
N LYS A 383 -18.73 -3.83 -20.25
CA LYS A 383 -19.84 -3.23 -21.04
C LYS A 383 -19.75 -3.60 -22.54
N TYR A 384 -18.54 -3.66 -23.07
CA TYR A 384 -18.28 -4.03 -24.46
C TYR A 384 -17.97 -5.52 -24.67
N GLN A 385 -18.15 -6.36 -23.66
CA GLN A 385 -17.89 -7.81 -23.68
C GLN A 385 -16.48 -8.17 -24.17
N ILE A 386 -15.49 -7.37 -23.77
CA ILE A 386 -14.07 -7.59 -24.06
C ILE A 386 -13.47 -8.44 -22.94
N PRO A 387 -12.93 -9.64 -23.25
CA PRO A 387 -12.23 -10.42 -22.25
C PRO A 387 -10.93 -9.71 -21.84
N PHE A 388 -10.66 -9.63 -20.54
CA PHE A 388 -9.46 -8.99 -20.02
C PHE A 388 -8.87 -9.72 -18.82
N LEU A 389 -7.57 -9.53 -18.62
CA LEU A 389 -6.79 -10.04 -17.50
C LEU A 389 -6.07 -8.86 -16.83
N VAL A 390 -6.24 -8.69 -15.52
CA VAL A 390 -5.47 -7.70 -14.73
C VAL A 390 -4.20 -8.34 -14.19
N VAL A 391 -3.08 -8.06 -14.83
CA VAL A 391 -1.77 -8.61 -14.45
C VAL A 391 -1.28 -8.03 -13.13
N GLY A 392 -0.91 -8.89 -12.17
CA GLY A 392 -0.45 -8.49 -10.84
C GLY A 392 -1.55 -7.77 -10.02
N GLY A 393 -2.83 -8.07 -10.24
CA GLY A 393 -3.97 -7.53 -9.47
C GLY A 393 -3.80 -7.80 -7.98
N THR A 394 -4.07 -6.81 -7.12
CA THR A 394 -4.16 -6.97 -5.66
C THR A 394 -5.55 -7.47 -5.26
N GLY A 395 -5.73 -7.84 -4.00
CA GLY A 395 -7.02 -8.31 -3.50
C GLY A 395 -7.20 -9.83 -3.63
N PHE A 396 -6.13 -10.60 -3.58
CA PHE A 396 -6.18 -12.05 -3.59
C PHE A 396 -7.17 -12.63 -2.56
N TYR A 397 -7.13 -12.12 -1.32
CA TYR A 397 -8.02 -12.56 -0.24
C TYR A 397 -9.45 -11.99 -0.36
N GLU A 398 -9.71 -11.09 -1.31
CA GLU A 398 -11.04 -10.53 -1.60
C GLU A 398 -11.77 -11.37 -2.68
N GLU A 399 -11.06 -12.24 -3.38
CA GLU A 399 -11.65 -13.11 -4.40
C GLU A 399 -12.60 -14.15 -3.76
N PRO A 400 -13.80 -14.34 -4.33
CA PRO A 400 -14.80 -15.23 -3.74
C PRO A 400 -14.29 -16.65 -3.46
N GLU A 401 -13.57 -17.27 -4.40
CA GLU A 401 -13.00 -18.61 -4.23
C GLU A 401 -12.03 -18.68 -3.05
N VAL A 402 -11.20 -17.63 -2.86
CA VAL A 402 -10.24 -17.53 -1.75
C VAL A 402 -10.96 -17.31 -0.43
N GLN A 403 -12.04 -16.52 -0.44
CA GLN A 403 -12.88 -16.32 0.77
C GLN A 403 -13.55 -17.62 1.21
N TYR A 404 -14.07 -18.42 0.28
CA TYR A 404 -14.65 -19.74 0.60
C TYR A 404 -13.60 -20.71 1.15
N LEU A 405 -12.41 -20.76 0.58
CA LEU A 405 -11.32 -21.61 1.07
C LEU A 405 -10.80 -21.12 2.42
N THR A 406 -10.75 -19.82 2.64
CA THR A 406 -10.40 -19.23 3.93
C THR A 406 -11.41 -19.63 5.01
N ALA A 407 -12.70 -19.56 4.73
CA ALA A 407 -13.75 -20.01 5.65
C ALA A 407 -13.65 -21.52 5.93
N LEU A 408 -13.50 -22.34 4.90
CA LEU A 408 -13.29 -23.78 5.07
C LEU A 408 -12.08 -24.07 5.96
N THR A 409 -10.95 -23.41 5.70
CA THR A 409 -9.71 -23.59 6.48
C THR A 409 -9.90 -23.18 7.95
N LYS A 410 -10.55 -22.06 8.21
CA LYS A 410 -10.86 -21.60 9.58
C LYS A 410 -11.76 -22.56 10.32
N PHE A 411 -12.81 -23.07 9.68
CA PHE A 411 -13.70 -24.07 10.24
C PHE A 411 -12.95 -25.38 10.55
N LEU A 412 -12.11 -25.85 9.65
CA LEU A 412 -11.34 -27.08 9.88
C LEU A 412 -10.40 -26.93 11.08
N ILE A 413 -9.81 -25.78 11.29
CA ILE A 413 -8.95 -25.48 12.45
C ILE A 413 -9.78 -25.32 13.73
N ASP A 414 -10.93 -24.65 13.64
CA ASP A 414 -11.83 -24.41 14.79
C ASP A 414 -13.28 -24.77 14.45
N PRO A 415 -13.74 -26.00 14.75
CA PRO A 415 -15.11 -26.42 14.49
C PRO A 415 -16.19 -25.64 15.22
N ALA A 416 -15.83 -24.78 16.18
CA ALA A 416 -16.76 -23.89 16.86
C ALA A 416 -16.99 -22.55 16.12
N ASP A 417 -16.33 -22.34 15.00
CA ASP A 417 -16.53 -21.18 14.14
C ASP A 417 -17.77 -21.37 13.25
N ASP A 418 -18.95 -21.08 13.80
CA ASP A 418 -20.24 -21.22 13.14
C ASP A 418 -20.34 -20.39 11.87
N LEU A 419 -19.73 -19.21 11.82
CA LEU A 419 -19.75 -18.34 10.64
C LEU A 419 -18.93 -18.96 9.49
N SER A 420 -17.75 -19.43 9.78
CA SER A 420 -16.90 -20.08 8.79
C SER A 420 -17.54 -21.39 8.28
N LEU A 421 -18.17 -22.16 9.15
CA LEU A 421 -18.95 -23.32 8.74
C LEU A 421 -20.15 -22.93 7.85
N TYR A 422 -20.90 -21.91 8.25
CA TYR A 422 -22.03 -21.43 7.44
C TYR A 422 -21.60 -21.00 6.03
N ILE A 423 -20.53 -20.20 5.93
CA ILE A 423 -19.97 -19.79 4.62
C ILE A 423 -19.53 -21.01 3.80
N THR A 424 -18.89 -21.99 4.44
CA THR A 424 -18.45 -23.23 3.80
C THR A 424 -19.61 -24.04 3.22
N LEU A 425 -20.65 -24.26 4.01
CA LEU A 425 -21.82 -25.06 3.61
C LEU A 425 -22.65 -24.35 2.52
N ARG A 426 -22.81 -23.03 2.63
CA ARG A 426 -23.50 -22.20 1.65
C ARG A 426 -22.69 -21.98 0.38
N GLY A 427 -21.36 -22.06 0.50
CA GLY A 427 -20.44 -21.83 -0.59
C GLY A 427 -20.52 -22.85 -1.73
N PRO A 428 -19.77 -22.61 -2.81
CA PRO A 428 -19.85 -23.40 -4.04
C PRO A 428 -19.44 -24.85 -3.87
N LEU A 429 -18.75 -25.23 -2.78
CA LEU A 429 -18.29 -26.57 -2.51
C LEU A 429 -19.44 -27.52 -2.12
N PHE A 430 -20.44 -27.04 -1.41
CA PHE A 430 -21.54 -27.84 -0.88
C PHE A 430 -22.93 -27.39 -1.35
N LEU A 431 -23.11 -26.10 -1.65
CA LEU A 431 -24.36 -25.51 -2.18
C LEU A 431 -25.61 -25.79 -1.34
N ILE A 432 -25.47 -25.95 -0.05
CA ILE A 432 -26.59 -26.22 0.86
C ILE A 432 -27.45 -24.98 1.02
N SER A 433 -28.77 -25.10 0.84
CA SER A 433 -29.68 -23.98 0.97
C SER A 433 -29.88 -23.53 2.42
N GLU A 434 -30.27 -22.25 2.66
CA GLU A 434 -30.61 -21.75 4.00
C GLU A 434 -31.76 -22.54 4.62
N HIS A 435 -32.75 -22.95 3.81
CA HIS A 435 -33.88 -23.69 4.26
C HIS A 435 -33.47 -25.07 4.78
N GLU A 436 -32.57 -25.79 4.08
CA GLU A 436 -32.05 -27.08 4.53
C GLU A 436 -31.26 -26.95 5.84
N LEU A 437 -30.39 -25.92 5.95
CA LEU A 437 -29.63 -25.65 7.18
C LEU A 437 -30.56 -25.30 8.36
N PHE A 438 -31.58 -24.47 8.12
CA PHE A 438 -32.55 -24.10 9.15
C PHE A 438 -33.29 -25.35 9.63
N PHE A 439 -33.79 -26.19 8.71
CA PHE A 439 -34.46 -27.43 9.07
C PHE A 439 -33.60 -28.40 9.86
N ALA A 440 -32.32 -28.55 9.48
CA ALA A 440 -31.38 -29.42 10.16
C ALA A 440 -31.11 -28.93 11.61
N VAL A 441 -31.01 -27.60 11.81
CA VAL A 441 -30.80 -27.01 13.13
C VAL A 441 -32.06 -27.06 13.99
N ASP A 442 -33.23 -26.72 13.42
CA ASP A 442 -34.53 -26.71 14.14
C ASP A 442 -34.96 -28.10 14.56
N SER A 443 -34.72 -29.10 13.69
CA SER A 443 -35.09 -30.51 13.95
C SER A 443 -34.08 -31.23 14.88
N SER A 444 -32.95 -30.63 15.18
CA SER A 444 -31.92 -31.26 16.01
C SER A 444 -32.37 -31.33 17.47
N LYS A 445 -32.39 -32.52 18.05
CA LYS A 445 -32.62 -32.77 19.47
C LYS A 445 -31.40 -32.40 20.33
N ASN A 446 -30.29 -32.08 19.72
CA ASN A 446 -29.08 -31.70 20.43
C ASN A 446 -29.19 -30.26 20.95
N SER A 447 -29.07 -30.08 22.24
CA SER A 447 -29.05 -28.77 22.90
C SER A 447 -27.73 -28.03 22.73
N SER A 448 -26.78 -28.59 21.94
CA SER A 448 -25.51 -27.92 21.67
C SER A 448 -25.72 -26.56 21.03
N ALA A 449 -24.84 -25.65 21.39
CA ALA A 449 -24.89 -24.31 20.92
C ALA A 449 -24.14 -24.13 19.61
N PHE A 450 -23.23 -25.04 19.22
CA PHE A 450 -22.46 -24.96 17.99
C PHE A 450 -23.18 -25.60 16.81
N LEU A 451 -23.14 -24.95 15.66
CA LEU A 451 -23.78 -25.43 14.43
C LEU A 451 -23.21 -26.81 14.04
N TRP A 452 -21.89 -27.00 14.13
CA TRP A 452 -21.26 -28.27 13.80
C TRP A 452 -21.76 -29.43 14.64
N GLU A 453 -21.84 -29.26 15.94
CA GLU A 453 -22.33 -30.31 16.86
C GLU A 453 -23.80 -30.66 16.62
N LYS A 454 -24.61 -29.68 16.20
CA LYS A 454 -26.03 -29.92 15.84
C LYS A 454 -26.18 -30.76 14.60
N ILE A 455 -25.44 -30.46 13.52
CA ILE A 455 -25.60 -31.18 12.24
C ILE A 455 -24.79 -32.48 12.19
N SER A 456 -23.76 -32.64 13.03
CA SER A 456 -23.00 -33.91 13.10
C SER A 456 -23.55 -34.93 14.09
N HIS A 457 -24.62 -34.55 14.84
CA HIS A 457 -25.24 -35.48 15.79
C HIS A 457 -25.96 -36.62 15.07
N PRO A 458 -25.85 -37.89 15.56
CA PRO A 458 -26.46 -39.03 14.92
C PRO A 458 -27.99 -38.94 14.75
N ASP A 459 -28.67 -38.24 15.68
CA ASP A 459 -30.14 -38.09 15.67
C ASP A 459 -30.63 -36.88 14.84
N ALA A 460 -29.71 -36.16 14.16
CA ALA A 460 -30.08 -34.99 13.33
C ALA A 460 -30.87 -35.48 12.08
N ASN A 461 -32.00 -34.86 11.81
CA ASN A 461 -32.75 -35.09 10.59
C ASN A 461 -32.17 -34.32 9.43
N LEU A 462 -31.24 -34.91 8.72
CA LEU A 462 -30.43 -34.26 7.68
C LEU A 462 -30.90 -34.65 6.27
N THR A 463 -30.90 -33.66 5.37
CA THR A 463 -31.04 -33.96 3.94
C THR A 463 -29.80 -34.73 3.42
N PRO A 464 -29.89 -35.48 2.33
CA PRO A 464 -28.75 -36.19 1.74
C PRO A 464 -27.57 -35.28 1.43
N SER A 465 -27.85 -34.05 1.04
CA SER A 465 -26.80 -33.02 0.77
C SER A 465 -26.02 -32.65 2.00
N ILE A 466 -26.70 -32.43 3.15
CA ILE A 466 -26.05 -32.15 4.41
C ILE A 466 -25.30 -33.36 4.95
N GLN A 467 -25.88 -34.59 4.81
CA GLN A 467 -25.20 -35.82 5.22
C GLN A 467 -23.87 -36.02 4.49
N ASP A 468 -23.85 -35.83 3.18
CA ASP A 468 -22.63 -35.90 2.36
C ASP A 468 -21.59 -34.87 2.79
N ALA A 469 -22.03 -33.62 3.04
CA ALA A 469 -21.15 -32.55 3.52
C ALA A 469 -20.57 -32.87 4.94
N VAL A 470 -21.42 -33.32 5.85
CA VAL A 470 -20.98 -33.70 7.21
C VAL A 470 -19.99 -34.86 7.15
N GLN A 471 -20.24 -35.87 6.32
CA GLN A 471 -19.31 -36.99 6.16
C GLN A 471 -17.93 -36.53 5.68
N LYS A 472 -17.88 -35.74 4.62
CA LYS A 472 -16.61 -35.22 4.06
C LYS A 472 -15.86 -34.32 5.04
N LEU A 473 -16.58 -33.42 5.74
CA LEU A 473 -15.99 -32.55 6.73
C LEU A 473 -15.52 -33.31 7.99
N THR A 474 -16.22 -34.36 8.40
CA THR A 474 -15.80 -35.22 9.50
C THR A 474 -14.50 -35.97 9.17
N ASP A 475 -14.42 -36.56 7.95
CA ASP A 475 -13.19 -37.19 7.48
C ASP A 475 -12.01 -36.24 7.46
N ALA A 476 -12.24 -35.02 6.97
CA ALA A 476 -11.22 -33.98 6.97
C ALA A 476 -10.76 -33.58 8.39
N GLN A 477 -11.71 -33.39 9.32
CA GLN A 477 -11.39 -33.05 10.71
C GLN A 477 -10.61 -34.13 11.46
N GLN A 478 -10.92 -35.41 11.21
CA GLN A 478 -10.18 -36.53 11.82
C GLN A 478 -8.71 -36.56 11.40
N ARG A 479 -8.37 -35.96 10.26
CA ARG A 479 -7.01 -35.91 9.71
C ARG A 479 -6.22 -34.68 10.18
N ILE A 480 -6.89 -33.69 10.73
CA ILE A 480 -6.24 -32.47 11.26
C ILE A 480 -5.23 -32.83 12.35
N GLY A 481 -3.97 -32.41 12.16
CA GLY A 481 -2.85 -32.70 13.05
C GLY A 481 -2.11 -34.02 12.78
N TYR A 482 -2.62 -34.84 11.85
CA TYR A 482 -1.95 -36.05 11.35
C TYR A 482 -1.45 -35.90 9.92
N GLU A 483 -2.20 -35.19 9.09
CA GLU A 483 -1.82 -34.88 7.70
C GLU A 483 -1.64 -33.35 7.55
N PRO A 484 -0.80 -32.92 6.60
CA PRO A 484 -0.68 -31.51 6.26
C PRO A 484 -2.01 -30.89 5.82
N LEU A 485 -2.30 -29.69 6.29
CA LEU A 485 -3.58 -29.00 6.04
C LEU A 485 -3.83 -28.74 4.56
N HIS A 486 -2.78 -28.34 3.80
CA HIS A 486 -2.92 -28.13 2.36
C HIS A 486 -3.35 -29.40 1.60
N LEU A 487 -2.92 -30.62 2.04
CA LEU A 487 -3.33 -31.90 1.44
C LEU A 487 -4.77 -32.26 1.81
N ILE A 488 -5.19 -31.93 3.04
CA ILE A 488 -6.58 -32.12 3.47
C ILE A 488 -7.51 -31.24 2.63
N LEU A 489 -7.13 -29.97 2.40
CA LEU A 489 -7.87 -29.03 1.57
C LEU A 489 -7.93 -29.51 0.10
N ASP A 490 -6.81 -29.94 -0.48
CA ASP A 490 -6.79 -30.44 -1.86
C ASP A 490 -7.69 -31.68 -2.03
N ARG A 491 -7.65 -32.61 -1.06
CA ARG A 491 -8.56 -33.77 -1.05
C ARG A 491 -10.01 -33.36 -1.01
N LEU A 492 -10.40 -32.39 -0.18
CA LEU A 492 -11.76 -31.85 -0.15
C LEU A 492 -12.17 -31.24 -1.49
N LEU A 493 -11.27 -30.49 -2.13
CA LEU A 493 -11.51 -29.92 -3.46
C LEU A 493 -11.77 -30.98 -4.52
N VAL A 494 -11.05 -32.11 -4.45
CA VAL A 494 -11.31 -33.28 -5.34
C VAL A 494 -12.65 -33.95 -5.01
N GLN A 495 -12.93 -34.22 -3.72
CA GLN A 495 -14.16 -34.87 -3.26
C GLN A 495 -15.42 -34.05 -3.57
N THR A 496 -15.34 -32.72 -3.53
CA THR A 496 -16.43 -31.79 -3.85
C THR A 496 -16.50 -31.45 -5.34
N ARG A 497 -15.60 -31.98 -6.15
CA ARG A 497 -15.46 -31.63 -7.59
C ARG A 497 -15.21 -30.12 -7.81
N ALA A 498 -14.58 -29.48 -6.88
CA ALA A 498 -14.35 -28.03 -6.90
C ALA A 498 -13.57 -27.53 -8.12
N TRP A 499 -12.67 -28.35 -8.66
CA TRP A 499 -11.95 -28.05 -9.90
C TRP A 499 -12.85 -27.84 -11.11
N SER A 500 -14.02 -28.49 -11.14
CA SER A 500 -15.04 -28.23 -12.17
C SER A 500 -15.83 -26.96 -11.93
N ILE A 501 -15.87 -26.46 -10.69
CA ILE A 501 -16.54 -25.21 -10.31
C ILE A 501 -15.64 -24.04 -10.58
N PHE A 502 -14.34 -24.18 -10.27
CA PHE A 502 -13.33 -23.15 -10.43
C PHE A 502 -12.53 -23.30 -11.73
N TRP A 503 -13.18 -23.70 -12.82
CA TRP A 503 -12.55 -24.00 -14.12
C TRP A 503 -11.99 -22.76 -14.84
N GLU A 504 -12.43 -21.55 -14.47
CA GLU A 504 -11.86 -20.34 -15.05
C GLU A 504 -10.40 -20.20 -14.64
N SER A 505 -9.50 -19.94 -15.59
CA SER A 505 -8.04 -19.94 -15.38
C SER A 505 -7.58 -19.11 -14.19
N GLN A 506 -8.20 -17.93 -13.97
CA GLN A 506 -7.84 -17.08 -12.82
C GLN A 506 -8.30 -17.68 -11.48
N ARG A 507 -9.50 -18.25 -11.44
CA ARG A 507 -10.03 -18.90 -10.21
C ARG A 507 -9.23 -20.14 -9.87
N GLU A 508 -8.92 -20.97 -10.85
CA GLU A 508 -8.07 -22.15 -10.67
C GLU A 508 -6.68 -21.74 -10.15
N ALA A 509 -6.06 -20.74 -10.75
CA ALA A 509 -4.78 -20.23 -10.31
C ALA A 509 -4.82 -19.67 -8.87
N ASN A 510 -5.89 -18.95 -8.51
CA ASN A 510 -6.09 -18.45 -7.15
C ASN A 510 -6.25 -19.59 -6.14
N VAL A 511 -6.99 -20.65 -6.49
CA VAL A 511 -7.13 -21.85 -5.63
C VAL A 511 -5.78 -22.53 -5.43
N ARG A 512 -5.00 -22.73 -6.50
CA ARG A 512 -3.65 -23.31 -6.41
C ARG A 512 -2.69 -22.45 -5.56
N LYS A 513 -2.71 -21.14 -5.76
CA LYS A 513 -1.95 -20.20 -4.93
C LYS A 513 -2.35 -20.28 -3.46
N PHE A 514 -3.65 -20.41 -3.17
CA PHE A 514 -4.11 -20.54 -1.79
C PHE A 514 -3.53 -21.80 -1.12
N LEU A 515 -3.58 -22.94 -1.81
CA LEU A 515 -2.99 -24.18 -1.31
C LEU A 515 -1.48 -24.06 -1.09
N GLN A 516 -0.77 -23.39 -2.01
CA GLN A 516 0.65 -23.10 -1.87
C GLN A 516 0.94 -22.21 -0.66
N VAL A 517 0.18 -21.15 -0.43
CA VAL A 517 0.32 -20.28 0.75
C VAL A 517 0.14 -21.08 2.04
N ILE A 518 -0.87 -21.96 2.13
CA ILE A 518 -1.05 -22.81 3.30
C ILE A 518 0.16 -23.75 3.48
N HIS A 519 0.66 -24.35 2.41
CA HIS A 519 1.84 -25.22 2.44
C HIS A 519 3.10 -24.46 2.92
N GLU A 520 3.35 -23.25 2.44
CA GLU A 520 4.48 -22.42 2.85
C GLU A 520 4.39 -22.05 4.34
N LEU A 521 3.19 -21.74 4.84
CA LEU A 521 2.94 -21.50 6.26
C LEU A 521 3.22 -22.73 7.12
N GLU A 522 2.87 -23.91 6.65
CA GLU A 522 3.18 -25.19 7.31
C GLU A 522 4.70 -25.47 7.33
N LEU A 523 5.38 -25.27 6.19
CA LEU A 523 6.84 -25.42 6.08
C LEU A 523 7.60 -24.46 6.97
N SER A 524 7.08 -23.28 7.22
CA SER A 524 7.66 -22.30 8.16
C SER A 524 7.47 -22.70 9.63
N GLY A 525 6.87 -23.87 9.90
CA GLY A 525 6.65 -24.40 11.26
C GLY A 525 5.51 -23.71 12.01
N LEU A 526 4.62 -22.98 11.32
CA LEU A 526 3.50 -22.31 11.98
C LEU A 526 2.44 -23.34 12.40
N HIS A 527 2.06 -23.30 13.68
CA HIS A 527 0.93 -24.08 14.19
C HIS A 527 -0.39 -23.65 13.53
N LEU A 528 -1.34 -24.59 13.43
CA LEU A 528 -2.68 -24.38 12.84
C LEU A 528 -3.35 -23.07 13.28
N LEU A 529 -3.21 -22.68 14.53
CA LEU A 529 -3.79 -21.45 15.09
C LEU A 529 -3.09 -20.18 14.61
N ARG A 530 -1.78 -20.23 14.37
CA ARG A 530 -1.10 -19.10 13.75
C ARG A 530 -1.48 -18.98 12.27
N ILE A 531 -1.75 -20.10 11.59
CA ILE A 531 -2.33 -20.09 10.24
C ILE A 531 -3.71 -19.42 10.28
N ARG A 532 -4.56 -19.77 11.26
CA ARG A 532 -5.85 -19.10 11.45
C ARG A 532 -5.68 -17.59 11.68
N ALA A 533 -4.81 -17.20 12.63
CA ALA A 533 -4.54 -15.78 12.91
C ALA A 533 -3.99 -15.04 11.68
N PHE A 534 -3.19 -15.72 10.86
CA PHE A 534 -2.73 -15.18 9.58
C PHE A 534 -3.88 -14.92 8.62
N LEU A 535 -4.86 -15.85 8.52
CA LEU A 535 -6.03 -15.71 7.67
C LEU A 535 -7.06 -14.68 8.20
N ASP A 536 -7.02 -14.33 9.49
CA ASP A 536 -7.87 -13.30 10.08
C ASP A 536 -7.37 -11.86 9.81
N GLN A 537 -6.12 -11.69 9.37
CA GLN A 537 -5.58 -10.38 9.08
C GLN A 537 -6.05 -9.88 7.69
N PRO A 538 -6.57 -8.65 7.58
CA PRO A 538 -6.92 -8.07 6.29
C PRO A 538 -5.65 -7.85 5.45
N ARG A 539 -5.60 -8.41 4.25
CA ARG A 539 -4.46 -8.35 3.31
C ARG A 539 -4.95 -7.99 1.92
N SER A 540 -5.42 -6.77 1.77
CA SER A 540 -5.88 -6.27 0.47
C SER A 540 -4.73 -6.07 -0.55
N ASP A 541 -3.49 -5.99 -0.06
CA ASP A 541 -2.32 -5.71 -0.90
C ASP A 541 -1.70 -6.98 -1.54
N GLU A 542 -2.16 -8.17 -1.15
CA GLU A 542 -1.66 -9.43 -1.71
C GLU A 542 -2.03 -9.55 -3.19
N PRO A 543 -1.07 -9.81 -4.10
CA PRO A 543 -1.38 -9.99 -5.52
C PRO A 543 -2.18 -11.26 -5.77
N LYS A 544 -3.08 -11.22 -6.76
CA LYS A 544 -3.74 -12.42 -7.29
C LYS A 544 -2.71 -13.39 -7.88
N ALA A 545 -3.12 -14.65 -8.10
CA ALA A 545 -2.25 -15.62 -8.75
C ALA A 545 -1.92 -15.18 -10.17
N ASP A 546 -0.66 -15.36 -10.57
CA ASP A 546 -0.24 -15.12 -11.94
C ASP A 546 -0.79 -16.23 -12.86
N VAL A 547 -1.49 -15.82 -13.90
CA VAL A 547 -1.94 -16.72 -14.98
C VAL A 547 -1.08 -16.42 -16.20
N PRO A 548 -0.53 -17.44 -16.88
CA PRO A 548 0.18 -17.24 -18.13
C PRO A 548 -0.73 -16.55 -19.16
N ALA A 549 -0.47 -15.27 -19.42
CA ALA A 549 -1.33 -14.47 -20.30
C ALA A 549 -1.34 -14.99 -21.75
N GLU A 550 -0.34 -15.78 -22.12
CA GLU A 550 -0.21 -16.39 -23.44
C GLU A 550 -1.29 -17.44 -23.73
N GLU A 551 -1.82 -18.07 -22.68
CA GLU A 551 -2.87 -19.10 -22.79
C GLU A 551 -4.28 -18.52 -22.93
N MET A 552 -4.46 -17.25 -22.58
CA MET A 552 -5.76 -16.56 -22.62
C MET A 552 -5.85 -15.57 -23.77
N ASN A 553 -6.89 -15.67 -24.60
CA ASN A 553 -7.20 -14.62 -25.58
C ASN A 553 -7.92 -13.44 -24.90
N ALA A 554 -7.20 -12.66 -24.08
CA ALA A 554 -7.73 -11.58 -23.28
C ALA A 554 -6.81 -10.35 -23.33
N VAL A 555 -7.41 -9.14 -23.25
CA VAL A 555 -6.68 -7.88 -23.15
C VAL A 555 -5.94 -7.82 -21.80
N GLN A 556 -4.65 -7.51 -21.83
CA GLN A 556 -3.85 -7.40 -20.62
C GLN A 556 -3.94 -5.98 -20.05
N VAL A 557 -4.42 -5.86 -18.82
CA VAL A 557 -4.48 -4.56 -18.11
C VAL A 557 -3.44 -4.56 -16.99
N MET A 558 -2.48 -3.64 -17.07
CA MET A 558 -1.39 -3.56 -16.09
C MET A 558 -0.88 -2.13 -15.91
N THR A 559 -0.03 -1.92 -14.90
CA THR A 559 0.65 -0.63 -14.75
C THR A 559 1.84 -0.55 -15.70
N VAL A 560 2.26 0.67 -16.06
CA VAL A 560 3.51 0.90 -16.82
C VAL A 560 4.71 0.26 -16.14
N HIS A 561 4.75 0.26 -14.80
CA HIS A 561 5.81 -0.39 -14.03
C HIS A 561 5.84 -1.91 -14.21
N ALA A 562 4.68 -2.55 -14.22
CA ALA A 562 4.58 -4.00 -14.46
C ALA A 562 4.90 -4.37 -15.92
N ALA A 563 4.72 -3.44 -16.85
CA ALA A 563 5.03 -3.62 -18.26
C ALA A 563 6.53 -3.42 -18.60
N LYS A 564 7.34 -2.96 -17.65
CA LYS A 564 8.77 -2.78 -17.87
C LYS A 564 9.41 -4.13 -18.23
N GLY A 565 10.30 -4.15 -19.24
CA GLY A 565 10.88 -5.38 -19.79
C GLY A 565 9.99 -6.10 -20.83
N LEU A 566 8.67 -5.94 -20.78
CA LEU A 566 7.72 -6.55 -21.71
C LEU A 566 7.57 -5.75 -23.01
N GLN A 567 6.91 -6.36 -24.01
CA GLN A 567 6.52 -5.73 -25.27
C GLN A 567 5.22 -6.32 -25.80
N PHE A 568 4.42 -5.48 -26.45
CA PHE A 568 3.11 -5.86 -26.95
C PHE A 568 2.92 -5.37 -28.38
N PRO A 569 2.22 -6.15 -29.25
CA PRO A 569 1.88 -5.66 -30.59
C PRO A 569 1.11 -4.33 -30.55
N ILE A 570 0.10 -4.24 -29.71
CA ILE A 570 -0.77 -3.06 -29.58
C ILE A 570 -0.76 -2.58 -28.13
N VAL A 571 -0.47 -1.30 -27.91
CA VAL A 571 -0.47 -0.67 -26.58
C VAL A 571 -1.44 0.48 -26.53
N PHE A 572 -2.30 0.49 -25.52
CA PHE A 572 -3.12 1.63 -25.11
C PHE A 572 -2.53 2.24 -23.84
N HIS A 573 -2.32 3.55 -23.84
CA HIS A 573 -1.95 4.31 -22.64
C HIS A 573 -2.98 5.40 -22.38
N PRO A 574 -4.01 5.14 -21.54
CA PRO A 574 -5.05 6.09 -21.20
C PRO A 574 -4.61 7.08 -20.13
N GLY A 575 -5.44 8.11 -19.92
CA GLY A 575 -5.27 9.03 -18.81
C GLY A 575 -4.25 10.12 -19.04
N LEU A 576 -4.03 10.56 -20.28
CA LEU A 576 -3.15 11.70 -20.58
C LEU A 576 -3.59 13.00 -19.91
N HIS A 577 -4.87 13.13 -19.55
CA HIS A 577 -5.46 14.26 -18.85
C HIS A 577 -5.28 14.24 -17.34
N GLU A 578 -4.75 13.13 -16.78
CA GLU A 578 -4.50 13.05 -15.35
C GLU A 578 -3.38 14.00 -14.92
N ASN A 579 -3.58 14.65 -13.76
CA ASN A 579 -2.60 15.57 -13.20
C ASN A 579 -1.35 14.82 -12.74
N ILE A 580 -0.19 15.24 -13.20
CA ILE A 580 1.12 14.66 -12.89
C ILE A 580 1.48 14.88 -11.43
N THR A 581 1.24 16.09 -10.89
CA THR A 581 1.64 16.50 -9.53
C THR A 581 0.55 16.33 -8.48
N GLY A 582 -0.71 16.15 -8.90
CA GLY A 582 -1.89 16.17 -8.02
C GLY A 582 -2.14 14.89 -7.22
N ARG A 583 -1.54 13.75 -7.60
CA ARG A 583 -1.68 12.48 -6.87
C ARG A 583 -0.96 12.48 -5.53
N ALA A 584 0.06 13.32 -5.38
CA ALA A 584 0.77 13.55 -4.15
C ALA A 584 -0.02 14.38 -3.10
N ARG A 585 -1.16 15.00 -3.46
CA ARG A 585 -1.86 15.96 -2.59
C ARG A 585 -2.65 15.36 -1.43
N SER A 586 -2.89 14.06 -1.38
CA SER A 586 -3.74 13.47 -0.32
C SER A 586 -3.02 12.55 0.67
N SER A 587 -1.75 12.25 0.47
CA SER A 587 -1.02 11.35 1.36
C SER A 587 -0.21 12.13 2.40
N THR A 588 -0.12 11.57 3.60
CA THR A 588 0.84 11.99 4.63
C THR A 588 2.30 11.93 4.14
N ASP A 589 2.53 11.28 2.99
CA ASP A 589 3.84 11.12 2.36
C ASP A 589 4.41 12.44 1.81
N ASP A 590 3.57 13.40 1.37
CA ASP A 590 4.04 14.69 0.86
C ASP A 590 4.70 15.59 1.90
N ARG A 591 4.46 15.32 3.18
CA ARG A 591 5.02 16.08 4.30
C ARG A 591 6.41 15.58 4.69
N LEU A 592 6.71 14.33 4.36
CA LEU A 592 7.98 13.68 4.66
C LEU A 592 8.78 13.50 3.39
N LEU A 593 9.94 14.10 3.34
CA LEU A 593 10.93 13.87 2.30
C LEU A 593 12.15 13.20 2.91
N VAL A 594 12.52 12.04 2.39
CA VAL A 594 13.76 11.35 2.71
C VAL A 594 14.61 11.37 1.44
N GLU A 595 15.73 12.06 1.51
CA GLU A 595 16.66 12.24 0.40
C GLU A 595 18.00 11.60 0.74
N GLU A 596 18.45 10.69 -0.09
CA GLU A 596 19.79 10.15 -0.07
C GLU A 596 20.59 10.83 -1.18
N THR A 597 21.63 11.57 -0.80
CA THR A 597 22.46 12.35 -1.74
C THR A 597 23.74 11.62 -2.13
N ALA A 598 24.17 10.69 -1.29
CA ALA A 598 25.26 9.78 -1.52
C ALA A 598 25.13 8.59 -0.55
N PHE A 599 25.92 7.55 -0.74
CA PHE A 599 25.95 6.43 0.21
C PHE A 599 26.18 6.94 1.65
N ASN A 600 25.31 6.54 2.58
CA ASN A 600 25.28 7.00 3.98
C ASN A 600 25.05 8.51 4.21
N GLN A 601 24.72 9.28 3.18
CA GLN A 601 24.33 10.69 3.32
C GLN A 601 22.84 10.85 3.11
N VAL A 602 22.09 10.74 4.17
CA VAL A 602 20.62 10.79 4.17
C VAL A 602 20.15 12.05 4.87
N ARG A 603 19.23 12.77 4.21
CA ARG A 603 18.54 13.95 4.76
C ARG A 603 17.07 13.66 4.92
N ILE A 604 16.48 14.05 6.03
CA ILE A 604 15.06 13.84 6.31
C ILE A 604 14.40 15.19 6.61
N PHE A 605 13.45 15.55 5.78
CA PHE A 605 12.66 16.78 5.90
C PHE A 605 11.21 16.45 6.22
N TYR A 606 10.62 17.21 7.13
CA TYR A 606 9.20 17.12 7.41
C TYR A 606 8.60 18.50 7.60
N LEU A 607 7.81 18.96 6.64
CA LEU A 607 7.14 20.25 6.67
C LEU A 607 5.61 20.04 6.55
N LYS A 608 4.89 20.49 7.56
CA LYS A 608 3.42 20.40 7.61
C LYS A 608 2.77 21.38 6.64
N ASP A 609 3.30 22.59 6.58
CA ASP A 609 2.73 23.67 5.79
C ASP A 609 3.10 23.53 4.30
N ALA A 610 2.08 23.54 3.44
CA ALA A 610 2.24 23.46 1.99
C ALA A 610 2.97 24.68 1.42
N VAL A 611 2.81 25.86 2.03
CA VAL A 611 3.51 27.08 1.59
C VAL A 611 4.99 26.93 1.83
N LEU A 612 5.39 26.39 3.00
CA LEU A 612 6.80 26.16 3.31
C LEU A 612 7.42 25.10 2.41
N ARG A 613 6.69 24.02 2.07
CA ARG A 613 7.17 23.03 1.10
C ARG A 613 7.47 23.62 -0.26
N ASN A 614 6.62 24.54 -0.74
CA ASN A 614 6.83 25.21 -2.03
C ASN A 614 7.98 26.24 -2.01
N LYS A 615 8.55 26.53 -0.84
CA LYS A 615 9.67 27.45 -0.65
C LYS A 615 10.96 26.75 -0.22
N CYS A 616 10.90 25.49 0.17
CA CYS A 616 12.04 24.69 0.55
C CYS A 616 12.69 24.06 -0.68
N ASP A 617 13.97 24.32 -0.91
CA ASP A 617 14.71 23.87 -2.09
C ASP A 617 14.69 22.35 -2.23
N ALA A 618 14.81 21.60 -1.12
CA ALA A 618 14.75 20.13 -1.15
C ALA A 618 13.40 19.62 -1.72
N TYR A 619 12.27 20.20 -1.31
CA TYR A 619 10.96 19.83 -1.86
C TYR A 619 10.78 20.27 -3.30
N ILE A 620 11.32 21.42 -3.68
CA ILE A 620 11.29 21.89 -5.08
C ILE A 620 12.07 20.91 -5.97
N GLN A 621 13.29 20.54 -5.57
CA GLN A 621 14.12 19.57 -6.28
C GLN A 621 13.45 18.20 -6.36
N TYR A 622 12.86 17.72 -5.27
CA TYR A 622 12.14 16.47 -5.26
C TYR A 622 10.94 16.47 -6.21
N LYS A 623 10.19 17.56 -6.25
CA LYS A 623 9.08 17.74 -7.21
C LYS A 623 9.57 17.72 -8.66
N LEU A 624 10.70 18.33 -8.95
CA LEU A 624 11.32 18.28 -10.28
C LEU A 624 11.76 16.85 -10.63
N LYS A 625 12.38 16.11 -9.69
CA LYS A 625 12.72 14.68 -9.88
C LYS A 625 11.47 13.84 -10.18
N GLN A 626 10.35 14.10 -9.51
CA GLN A 626 9.07 13.43 -9.81
C GLN A 626 8.56 13.73 -11.21
N ILE A 627 8.64 14.98 -11.66
CA ILE A 627 8.26 15.35 -13.03
C ILE A 627 9.14 14.63 -14.06
N GLU A 628 10.45 14.57 -13.83
CA GLU A 628 11.37 13.85 -14.71
C GLU A 628 11.09 12.34 -14.71
N GLU A 629 10.72 11.74 -13.57
CA GLU A 629 10.27 10.34 -13.52
C GLU A 629 8.99 10.12 -14.32
N GLU A 630 8.01 11.03 -14.25
CA GLU A 630 6.78 10.92 -15.06
C GLU A 630 7.06 11.01 -16.58
N LYS A 631 8.08 11.80 -17.01
CA LYS A 631 8.52 11.79 -18.40
C LYS A 631 9.09 10.43 -18.81
N ARG A 632 9.91 9.81 -17.95
CA ARG A 632 10.43 8.46 -18.16
C ARG A 632 9.33 7.41 -18.17
N ILE A 633 8.32 7.53 -17.30
CA ILE A 633 7.14 6.64 -17.28
C ILE A 633 6.37 6.71 -18.60
N LEU A 634 6.16 7.92 -19.14
CA LEU A 634 5.55 8.07 -20.46
C LEU A 634 6.42 7.44 -21.56
N TYR A 635 7.74 7.63 -21.48
CA TYR A 635 8.68 7.02 -22.41
C TYR A 635 8.61 5.49 -22.36
N VAL A 636 8.62 4.89 -21.16
CA VAL A 636 8.46 3.43 -21.01
C VAL A 636 7.14 2.97 -21.60
N ALA A 637 6.02 3.65 -21.33
CA ALA A 637 4.72 3.30 -21.89
C ALA A 637 4.73 3.27 -23.42
N CYS A 638 5.25 4.32 -24.05
CA CYS A 638 5.33 4.45 -25.52
C CYS A 638 6.25 3.39 -26.15
N THR A 639 7.35 3.02 -25.47
CA THR A 639 8.34 2.05 -25.98
C THR A 639 7.95 0.60 -25.78
N ARG A 640 6.81 0.31 -25.12
CA ARG A 640 6.29 -1.07 -25.04
C ARG A 640 5.58 -1.50 -26.32
N ALA A 641 5.13 -0.57 -27.15
CA ALA A 641 4.43 -0.84 -28.39
C ALA A 641 5.40 -1.35 -29.47
N ARG A 642 4.99 -2.41 -30.16
CA ARG A 642 5.71 -2.98 -31.30
C ARG A 642 5.15 -2.51 -32.63
N ASP A 643 3.84 -2.64 -32.84
CA ASP A 643 3.20 -2.39 -34.14
C ASP A 643 2.22 -1.19 -34.12
N ALA A 644 1.51 -0.96 -32.99
CA ALA A 644 0.60 0.19 -32.85
C ALA A 644 0.58 0.75 -31.43
N LEU A 645 0.47 2.07 -31.32
CA LEU A 645 0.40 2.81 -30.06
C LEU A 645 -0.83 3.73 -30.07
N PHE A 646 -1.65 3.62 -29.03
CA PHE A 646 -2.84 4.43 -28.80
C PHE A 646 -2.67 5.22 -27.50
N LEU A 647 -2.62 6.55 -27.61
CA LEU A 647 -2.54 7.47 -26.49
C LEU A 647 -3.88 8.16 -26.33
N THR A 648 -4.54 8.03 -25.15
CA THR A 648 -5.92 8.51 -25.03
C THR A 648 -6.10 9.48 -23.86
N GLY A 649 -7.06 10.39 -23.99
CA GLY A 649 -7.35 11.39 -22.97
C GLY A 649 -8.45 12.36 -23.31
N ILE A 650 -8.86 13.15 -22.31
CA ILE A 650 -9.91 14.17 -22.44
C ILE A 650 -9.30 15.55 -22.34
N TRP A 651 -9.52 16.37 -23.35
CA TRP A 651 -9.05 17.74 -23.38
C TRP A 651 -9.95 18.64 -22.54
N MET A 652 -9.43 19.11 -21.43
CA MET A 652 -10.08 20.08 -20.54
C MET A 652 -9.25 21.36 -20.51
N ALA A 653 -9.63 22.37 -21.32
CA ALA A 653 -8.83 23.60 -21.52
C ALA A 653 -8.41 24.29 -20.21
N LYS A 654 -9.30 24.36 -19.21
CA LYS A 654 -9.01 24.96 -17.89
C LYS A 654 -8.13 24.11 -16.98
N LYS A 655 -7.95 22.82 -17.27
CA LYS A 655 -7.23 21.83 -16.46
C LYS A 655 -6.08 21.17 -17.21
N LEU A 656 -5.60 21.80 -18.29
CA LEU A 656 -4.52 21.26 -19.12
C LEU A 656 -3.17 21.27 -18.39
N LYS A 657 -2.95 22.27 -17.56
CA LYS A 657 -1.68 22.47 -16.83
C LYS A 657 -1.34 21.28 -15.92
N ASP A 658 -0.07 20.93 -15.87
CA ASP A 658 0.48 19.81 -15.11
C ASP A 658 -0.10 18.45 -15.55
N THR A 659 -0.39 18.26 -16.85
CA THR A 659 -0.86 17.00 -17.45
C THR A 659 0.06 16.52 -18.57
N LYS A 660 -0.04 15.26 -18.96
CA LYS A 660 0.67 14.76 -20.15
C LYS A 660 0.16 15.35 -21.46
N LEU A 661 -1.11 15.76 -21.51
CA LEU A 661 -1.66 16.51 -22.66
C LEU A 661 -0.98 17.87 -22.86
N GLU A 662 -0.61 18.57 -21.77
CA GLU A 662 0.19 19.79 -21.85
C GLU A 662 1.54 19.53 -22.52
N TRP A 663 2.17 18.39 -22.24
CA TRP A 663 3.42 18.04 -22.90
C TRP A 663 3.24 17.79 -24.40
N LEU A 664 2.18 17.09 -24.81
CA LEU A 664 1.87 16.91 -26.23
C LEU A 664 1.54 18.23 -26.91
N HIS A 665 0.74 19.10 -26.26
CA HIS A 665 0.49 20.45 -26.75
C HIS A 665 1.77 21.25 -26.95
N THR A 666 2.63 21.31 -25.94
CA THR A 666 3.88 22.09 -25.98
C THR A 666 4.91 21.52 -26.94
N CYS A 667 5.06 20.19 -27.00
CA CYS A 667 6.10 19.56 -27.80
C CYS A 667 5.70 19.27 -29.25
N LEU A 668 4.44 18.96 -29.51
CA LEU A 668 3.94 18.54 -30.81
C LEU A 668 2.97 19.55 -31.45
N GLY A 669 2.56 20.58 -30.70
CA GLY A 669 1.55 21.55 -31.16
C GLY A 669 0.15 20.91 -31.28
N LEU A 670 -0.20 20.01 -30.36
CA LEU A 670 -1.53 19.42 -30.32
C LEU A 670 -2.58 20.47 -29.91
N GLU A 671 -3.48 20.80 -30.82
CA GLU A 671 -4.52 21.80 -30.59
C GLU A 671 -5.90 21.31 -31.06
N PRO A 672 -6.99 21.76 -30.40
CA PRO A 672 -8.34 21.46 -30.85
C PRO A 672 -8.66 22.21 -32.15
N SER A 673 -9.28 21.50 -33.10
CA SER A 673 -9.77 22.03 -34.38
C SER A 673 -11.29 21.87 -34.51
N GLU A 674 -11.89 22.37 -35.62
CA GLU A 674 -13.33 22.19 -35.89
C GLU A 674 -13.73 20.72 -36.08
N SER A 675 -12.80 19.90 -36.62
CA SER A 675 -13.02 18.49 -36.92
C SER A 675 -12.37 17.51 -35.92
N GLY A 676 -11.87 18.01 -34.78
CA GLY A 676 -11.18 17.17 -33.77
C GLY A 676 -9.91 17.80 -33.22
N PHE A 677 -8.76 17.21 -33.46
CA PHE A 677 -7.45 17.71 -33.04
C PHE A 677 -6.49 17.72 -34.21
N THR A 678 -5.55 18.67 -34.19
CA THR A 678 -4.45 18.75 -35.15
C THR A 678 -3.11 18.78 -34.44
N LEU A 679 -2.07 18.32 -35.13
CA LEU A 679 -0.68 18.45 -34.71
C LEU A 679 -0.03 19.60 -35.47
N GLY A 680 0.72 20.43 -34.78
CA GLY A 680 1.55 21.48 -35.40
C GLY A 680 2.76 20.95 -36.15
N ILE A 681 3.03 19.62 -36.04
CA ILE A 681 4.16 18.92 -36.66
C ILE A 681 3.62 17.67 -37.32
N GLU A 682 3.87 17.51 -38.60
CA GLU A 682 3.54 16.30 -39.34
C GLU A 682 4.54 15.19 -39.00
N ILE A 683 4.06 14.05 -38.51
CA ILE A 683 4.86 12.85 -38.20
C ILE A 683 4.24 11.70 -39.00
N PRO A 684 5.04 11.01 -39.85
CA PRO A 684 4.52 9.91 -40.67
C PRO A 684 3.92 8.79 -39.81
N GLY A 685 2.68 8.35 -40.17
CA GLY A 685 1.99 7.29 -39.45
C GLY A 685 1.38 7.69 -38.10
N VAL A 686 1.36 9.00 -37.77
CA VAL A 686 0.69 9.54 -36.59
C VAL A 686 -0.62 10.20 -37.00
N GLU A 687 -1.70 9.78 -36.37
CA GLU A 687 -3.05 10.29 -36.63
C GLU A 687 -3.66 10.83 -35.33
N THR A 688 -4.47 11.86 -35.48
CA THR A 688 -5.37 12.37 -34.44
C THR A 688 -6.78 11.89 -34.71
N ALA A 689 -7.43 11.29 -33.75
CA ALA A 689 -8.81 10.85 -33.87
C ALA A 689 -9.66 11.44 -32.73
N SER A 690 -10.90 11.85 -33.08
CA SER A 690 -11.89 12.17 -32.05
C SER A 690 -12.82 10.98 -31.84
N ALA A 691 -13.20 10.73 -30.62
CA ALA A 691 -14.09 9.63 -30.27
C ALA A 691 -15.50 9.76 -30.90
N SER A 692 -15.89 10.99 -31.29
CA SER A 692 -17.13 11.28 -32.04
C SER A 692 -17.16 10.62 -33.43
N PHE A 693 -16.01 10.30 -34.02
CA PHE A 693 -15.89 9.56 -35.28
C PHE A 693 -15.86 8.04 -35.14
N LEU A 694 -15.83 7.53 -33.89
CA LEU A 694 -15.98 6.11 -33.67
C LEU A 694 -17.44 5.76 -33.94
N SER A 695 -17.71 5.08 -35.07
CA SER A 695 -19.08 4.61 -35.44
C SER A 695 -19.74 3.97 -34.25
N ASP A 696 -21.04 4.20 -34.07
CA ASP A 696 -21.87 3.62 -33.00
C ASP A 696 -21.83 2.07 -33.03
N THR A 697 -20.79 1.50 -32.54
CA THR A 697 -20.83 0.14 -32.01
C THR A 697 -21.66 0.21 -30.73
N GLN A 698 -22.98 -0.01 -30.88
CA GLN A 698 -23.88 -0.05 -29.74
C GLN A 698 -23.42 -1.16 -28.79
N PRO A 699 -23.45 -0.91 -27.49
CA PRO A 699 -23.26 -1.99 -26.53
C PRO A 699 -24.29 -3.07 -26.84
N VAL A 700 -23.84 -4.35 -26.85
CA VAL A 700 -24.73 -5.50 -27.07
C VAL A 700 -25.78 -5.48 -25.98
N THR A 701 -26.98 -4.98 -26.30
CA THR A 701 -28.13 -5.09 -25.43
C THR A 701 -28.58 -6.55 -25.45
N THR A 702 -28.13 -7.35 -24.48
CA THR A 702 -28.84 -8.60 -24.18
C THR A 702 -30.22 -8.24 -23.68
N SER A 703 -31.23 -8.84 -24.33
CA SER A 703 -32.66 -8.70 -24.00
C SER A 703 -33.07 -9.44 -22.69
N ASP A 704 -32.13 -9.70 -21.82
CA ASP A 704 -32.42 -10.10 -20.45
C ASP A 704 -32.59 -8.86 -19.60
N GLN A 705 -33.81 -8.52 -19.30
CA GLN A 705 -34.13 -7.51 -18.31
C GLN A 705 -33.34 -7.87 -17.03
N PRO A 706 -32.42 -7.03 -16.57
CA PRO A 706 -31.83 -7.24 -15.27
C PRO A 706 -32.97 -7.19 -14.27
N LEU A 707 -33.10 -8.24 -13.45
CA LEU A 707 -33.87 -8.19 -12.23
C LEU A 707 -33.63 -6.82 -11.59
N LYS A 708 -34.65 -5.99 -11.53
CA LYS A 708 -34.63 -4.73 -10.81
C LYS A 708 -34.39 -5.06 -9.35
N ILE A 709 -33.14 -5.27 -8.96
CA ILE A 709 -32.73 -5.07 -7.59
C ILE A 709 -32.88 -3.57 -7.38
N VAL A 710 -33.96 -3.18 -6.73
CA VAL A 710 -34.14 -1.83 -6.20
C VAL A 710 -33.06 -1.68 -5.14
N LYS A 711 -31.85 -1.30 -5.57
CA LYS A 711 -30.90 -0.69 -4.65
C LYS A 711 -31.53 0.63 -4.22
N LYS A 712 -32.21 0.63 -3.08
CA LYS A 712 -32.33 1.87 -2.30
C LYS A 712 -30.89 2.30 -2.10
N GLY A 713 -30.47 3.33 -2.85
CA GLY A 713 -29.16 3.90 -2.73
C GLY A 713 -28.97 4.44 -1.33
N ILE A 714 -28.14 3.76 -0.57
CA ILE A 714 -27.41 4.43 0.50
C ILE A 714 -26.36 5.24 -0.25
N GLU A 715 -26.58 6.54 -0.39
CA GLU A 715 -25.54 7.46 -0.81
C GLU A 715 -24.43 7.41 0.25
N PHE A 716 -23.37 6.66 -0.03
CA PHE A 716 -22.14 6.80 0.72
C PHE A 716 -21.53 8.15 0.32
N ALA A 717 -21.61 9.11 1.23
CA ALA A 717 -20.83 10.32 1.12
C ALA A 717 -19.34 9.94 0.96
N SER A 718 -18.65 10.55 0.02
CA SER A 718 -17.26 10.27 -0.37
C SER A 718 -16.19 10.61 0.70
N ASN A 719 -16.59 10.90 1.93
CA ASN A 719 -15.77 11.13 3.11
C ASN A 719 -16.21 10.19 4.23
N ASN A 720 -15.92 8.90 4.09
CA ASN A 720 -16.11 8.00 5.24
C ASN A 720 -15.05 8.33 6.29
N PRO A 721 -15.45 8.76 7.50
CA PRO A 721 -14.52 8.93 8.60
C PRO A 721 -13.86 7.58 8.94
N PRO A 722 -12.60 7.55 9.38
CA PRO A 722 -11.92 6.30 9.69
C PRO A 722 -12.66 5.55 10.81
N VAL A 723 -12.90 4.26 10.62
CA VAL A 723 -13.44 3.37 11.66
C VAL A 723 -12.35 3.14 12.70
N LEU A 724 -12.58 3.57 13.94
CA LEU A 724 -11.65 3.45 15.06
C LEU A 724 -12.19 2.47 16.10
N PRO A 725 -11.39 1.50 16.56
CA PRO A 725 -11.82 0.63 17.66
C PRO A 725 -11.90 1.42 18.97
N ILE A 726 -13.01 1.25 19.72
CA ILE A 726 -13.24 1.93 20.99
C ILE A 726 -12.14 1.61 22.02
N ALA A 727 -11.60 0.38 21.99
CA ALA A 727 -10.49 -0.04 22.84
C ALA A 727 -9.18 0.78 22.63
N ARG A 728 -9.08 1.59 21.56
CA ARG A 728 -7.90 2.43 21.27
C ARG A 728 -7.81 3.66 22.19
N PHE A 729 -8.88 4.03 22.84
CA PHE A 729 -8.95 5.20 23.71
C PHE A 729 -8.58 4.92 25.17
N ILE A 730 -8.23 3.68 25.51
CA ILE A 730 -7.73 3.32 26.85
C ILE A 730 -6.26 3.71 26.98
N SER A 731 -5.87 4.27 28.13
CA SER A 731 -4.52 4.81 28.34
C SER A 731 -3.41 3.75 28.25
N ARG A 732 -2.19 4.20 27.95
CA ARG A 732 -1.00 3.35 27.74
C ARG A 732 -0.58 2.58 29.02
N GLU A 733 -0.89 3.06 30.19
CA GLU A 733 -0.46 2.48 31.47
C GLU A 733 -1.15 1.16 31.78
N LEU A 734 -2.36 0.95 31.26
CA LEU A 734 -3.12 -0.31 31.40
C LEU A 734 -2.67 -1.42 30.43
N LYS A 735 -1.77 -1.15 29.50
CA LYS A 735 -1.26 -2.13 28.51
C LYS A 735 -0.02 -2.90 28.97
N GLN A 736 0.46 -2.74 30.20
CA GLN A 736 1.69 -3.38 30.71
C GLN A 736 1.46 -4.71 31.46
N ALA A 737 0.33 -5.38 31.24
CA ALA A 737 0.19 -6.75 31.77
C ALA A 737 1.10 -7.72 30.99
N PRO A 738 1.79 -8.67 31.65
CA PRO A 738 2.55 -9.71 30.98
C PRO A 738 1.68 -10.45 29.96
N GLU A 739 2.24 -10.83 28.80
CA GLU A 739 1.50 -11.53 27.72
C GLU A 739 0.73 -12.78 28.22
N GLU A 740 1.25 -13.46 29.22
CA GLU A 740 0.57 -14.60 29.85
C GLU A 740 -0.72 -14.20 30.58
N ALA A 741 -0.72 -13.05 31.24
CA ALA A 741 -1.91 -12.56 31.94
C ALA A 741 -3.01 -12.12 30.95
N LEU A 742 -2.63 -11.54 29.81
CA LEU A 742 -3.52 -11.21 28.71
C LEU A 742 -4.16 -12.47 28.12
N GLY A 743 -3.37 -13.54 27.90
CA GLY A 743 -3.87 -14.80 27.38
C GLY A 743 -4.88 -15.50 28.30
N ILE A 744 -4.66 -15.47 29.63
CA ILE A 744 -5.60 -16.00 30.63
C ILE A 744 -6.88 -15.17 30.67
N GLY A 745 -6.76 -13.84 30.63
CA GLY A 745 -7.91 -12.93 30.57
C GLY A 745 -8.84 -13.22 29.40
N GLU A 746 -8.28 -13.41 28.22
CA GLU A 746 -9.04 -13.75 27.01
C GLU A 746 -9.73 -15.12 27.11
N ILE A 747 -9.11 -16.11 27.77
CA ILE A 747 -9.77 -17.42 28.04
C ILE A 747 -10.95 -17.23 28.97
N ILE A 748 -10.83 -16.43 30.01
CA ILE A 748 -11.91 -16.14 30.94
C ILE A 748 -13.05 -15.42 30.22
N HIS A 749 -12.76 -14.38 29.42
CA HIS A 749 -13.78 -13.68 28.60
C HIS A 749 -14.52 -14.66 27.69
N ARG A 750 -13.79 -15.52 26.99
CA ARG A 750 -14.39 -16.52 26.11
C ARG A 750 -15.31 -17.51 26.85
N LEU A 751 -14.91 -17.96 28.04
CA LEU A 751 -15.75 -18.82 28.87
C LEU A 751 -17.02 -18.10 29.32
N LEU A 752 -16.91 -16.85 29.80
CA LEU A 752 -18.05 -16.05 30.21
C LEU A 752 -19.03 -15.82 29.03
N GLU A 753 -18.51 -15.58 27.84
CA GLU A 753 -19.32 -15.50 26.62
C GLU A 753 -20.09 -16.79 26.36
N LEU A 754 -19.40 -17.93 26.35
CA LEU A 754 -20.00 -19.21 26.04
C LEU A 754 -21.04 -19.62 27.09
N ILE A 755 -20.76 -19.36 28.36
CA ILE A 755 -21.71 -19.60 29.47
C ILE A 755 -22.93 -18.67 29.31
N SER A 756 -22.73 -17.38 29.08
CA SER A 756 -23.79 -16.40 28.92
C SER A 756 -24.71 -16.67 27.74
N LYS A 757 -24.17 -17.25 26.66
CA LYS A 757 -24.93 -17.68 25.49
C LYS A 757 -25.57 -19.08 25.65
N GLY A 758 -25.39 -19.72 26.80
CA GLY A 758 -25.87 -21.08 27.04
C GLY A 758 -25.18 -22.13 26.19
N LYS A 759 -24.00 -21.79 25.63
CA LYS A 759 -23.22 -22.67 24.73
C LYS A 759 -22.39 -23.70 25.49
N ILE A 760 -22.12 -23.49 26.76
CA ILE A 760 -21.45 -24.44 27.67
C ILE A 760 -22.27 -24.54 28.95
N SER A 761 -22.48 -25.76 29.42
CA SER A 761 -23.08 -26.02 30.74
C SER A 761 -22.07 -25.71 31.85
N CYS A 762 -22.54 -25.18 32.95
CA CYS A 762 -21.70 -24.84 34.12
C CYS A 762 -21.28 -26.07 34.93
N ASN A 763 -21.12 -27.25 34.31
CA ASN A 763 -20.51 -28.39 34.93
C ASN A 763 -18.99 -28.37 34.77
N THR A 764 -18.27 -28.83 35.78
CA THR A 764 -16.82 -28.79 35.84
C THR A 764 -16.17 -29.46 34.64
N THR A 765 -16.73 -30.57 34.15
CA THR A 765 -16.18 -31.35 33.03
C THR A 765 -16.25 -30.57 31.72
N ALA A 766 -17.38 -29.91 31.41
CA ALA A 766 -17.53 -29.14 30.19
C ALA A 766 -16.62 -27.90 30.20
N MET A 767 -16.52 -27.21 31.34
CA MET A 767 -15.63 -26.05 31.51
C MET A 767 -14.17 -26.48 31.38
N GLU A 768 -13.75 -27.59 31.99
CA GLU A 768 -12.38 -28.14 31.86
C GLU A 768 -12.02 -28.44 30.40
N GLN A 769 -12.91 -29.11 29.69
CA GLN A 769 -12.69 -29.44 28.28
C GLN A 769 -12.48 -28.16 27.44
N GLU A 770 -13.30 -27.12 27.65
CA GLU A 770 -13.15 -25.88 26.92
C GLU A 770 -11.90 -25.11 27.35
N ILE A 771 -11.56 -25.03 28.63
CA ILE A 771 -10.32 -24.45 29.12
C ILE A 771 -9.12 -25.13 28.47
N GLN A 772 -9.07 -26.46 28.51
CA GLN A 772 -7.98 -27.20 27.86
C GLN A 772 -7.91 -27.01 26.35
N ARG A 773 -9.08 -26.86 25.71
CA ARG A 773 -9.15 -26.47 24.30
C ARG A 773 -8.56 -25.11 24.08
N GLN A 774 -8.94 -24.10 24.86
CA GLN A 774 -8.45 -22.72 24.73
C GLN A 774 -6.94 -22.64 25.06
N LEU A 775 -6.45 -23.37 26.07
CA LEU A 775 -5.02 -23.44 26.39
C LEU A 775 -4.19 -24.04 25.25
N ARG A 776 -4.75 -25.04 24.52
CA ARG A 776 -4.13 -25.56 23.29
C ARG A 776 -4.16 -24.53 22.17
N ILE A 777 -5.32 -23.88 22.02
CA ILE A 777 -5.53 -22.81 21.05
C ILE A 777 -4.50 -21.68 21.21
N LYS A 778 -4.18 -21.31 22.44
CA LYS A 778 -3.19 -20.26 22.75
C LYS A 778 -1.74 -20.78 22.84
N CYS A 779 -1.50 -22.01 22.40
CA CYS A 779 -0.15 -22.62 22.39
C CYS A 779 0.58 -22.58 23.74
N ILE A 780 -0.17 -22.63 24.84
CA ILE A 780 0.43 -22.65 26.16
C ILE A 780 1.07 -24.04 26.40
N PRO A 781 2.29 -24.12 26.93
CA PRO A 781 2.99 -25.41 27.14
C PRO A 781 2.21 -26.40 27.97
N LYS A 782 2.09 -27.66 27.52
CA LYS A 782 1.31 -28.74 28.19
C LYS A 782 1.61 -28.90 29.69
N GLN A 783 2.85 -28.66 30.10
CA GLN A 783 3.27 -28.71 31.50
C GLN A 783 2.52 -27.73 32.40
N ARG A 784 1.97 -26.65 31.87
CA ARG A 784 1.23 -25.61 32.60
C ARG A 784 -0.30 -25.81 32.53
N HIS A 785 -0.81 -26.65 31.64
CA HIS A 785 -2.25 -26.83 31.42
C HIS A 785 -2.99 -27.20 32.70
N THR A 786 -2.51 -28.18 33.47
CA THR A 786 -3.19 -28.63 34.70
C THR A 786 -3.28 -27.52 35.75
N LYS A 787 -2.20 -26.74 35.90
CA LYS A 787 -2.16 -25.61 36.83
C LYS A 787 -3.12 -24.52 36.42
N LEU A 788 -3.04 -24.06 35.16
CA LEU A 788 -3.88 -23.00 34.62
C LEU A 788 -5.35 -23.38 34.55
N THR A 789 -5.67 -24.62 34.18
CA THR A 789 -7.05 -25.13 34.21
C THR A 789 -7.64 -25.00 35.62
N ARG A 790 -6.88 -25.38 36.64
CA ARG A 790 -7.35 -25.27 38.03
C ARG A 790 -7.53 -23.80 38.47
N GLU A 791 -6.63 -22.92 38.10
CA GLU A 791 -6.69 -21.49 38.42
C GLU A 791 -7.91 -20.82 37.71
N ILE A 792 -8.13 -21.09 36.43
CA ILE A 792 -9.26 -20.56 35.66
C ILE A 792 -10.60 -21.10 36.17
N LEU A 793 -10.67 -22.41 36.49
CA LEU A 793 -11.87 -23.00 37.10
C LEU A 793 -12.19 -22.38 38.46
N ALA A 794 -11.17 -22.20 39.31
CA ALA A 794 -11.36 -21.56 40.62
C ALA A 794 -11.86 -20.11 40.45
N HIS A 795 -11.39 -19.40 39.42
CA HIS A 795 -11.87 -18.04 39.08
C HIS A 795 -13.34 -18.04 38.64
N ILE A 796 -13.73 -18.92 37.73
CA ILE A 796 -15.13 -19.04 37.24
C ILE A 796 -16.05 -19.51 38.35
N ASN A 797 -15.65 -20.52 39.18
CA ASN A 797 -16.48 -20.99 40.29
C ASN A 797 -16.75 -19.88 41.34
N ARG A 798 -15.77 -19.02 41.60
CA ARG A 798 -15.92 -17.83 42.45
C ARG A 798 -17.01 -16.85 41.91
N LEU A 799 -17.07 -16.70 40.59
CA LEU A 799 -18.07 -15.88 39.92
C LEU A 799 -19.46 -16.53 40.01
N ILE A 800 -19.54 -17.86 39.85
CA ILE A 800 -20.78 -18.62 39.96
C ILE A 800 -21.37 -18.54 41.38
N GLU A 801 -20.52 -18.53 42.42
CA GLU A 801 -20.91 -18.41 43.82
C GLU A 801 -21.21 -16.97 44.29
N SER A 802 -21.02 -15.99 43.43
CA SER A 802 -21.18 -14.55 43.71
C SER A 802 -22.45 -13.95 43.11
N PRO A 803 -22.88 -12.75 43.55
CA PRO A 803 -23.96 -12.03 42.90
C PRO A 803 -23.77 -11.72 41.40
N VAL A 804 -22.54 -11.75 40.92
CA VAL A 804 -22.20 -11.55 39.51
C VAL A 804 -22.81 -12.64 38.62
N TRP A 805 -23.06 -13.81 39.17
CA TRP A 805 -23.71 -14.92 38.47
C TRP A 805 -25.08 -14.56 37.87
N GLU A 806 -25.87 -13.77 38.58
CA GLU A 806 -27.20 -13.31 38.08
C GLU A 806 -27.07 -12.50 36.77
N ILE A 807 -25.92 -11.92 36.50
CA ILE A 807 -25.63 -11.17 35.27
C ILE A 807 -25.09 -12.10 34.17
N ILE A 808 -24.22 -13.05 34.55
CA ILE A 808 -23.55 -13.93 33.59
C ILE A 808 -24.41 -15.07 33.07
N LYS A 809 -25.30 -15.64 33.91
CA LYS A 809 -26.16 -16.77 33.53
C LYS A 809 -26.96 -16.49 32.25
N PRO A 810 -27.34 -17.53 31.48
CA PRO A 810 -28.15 -17.37 30.29
C PRO A 810 -29.53 -16.74 30.64
N GLN A 811 -29.94 -15.74 29.87
CA GLN A 811 -31.23 -15.05 30.03
C GLN A 811 -31.82 -14.70 28.67
N SER A 812 -33.17 -14.71 28.53
CA SER A 812 -33.84 -14.43 27.27
C SER A 812 -33.65 -13.01 26.77
N ASP A 813 -33.56 -12.06 27.72
CA ASP A 813 -33.48 -10.62 27.38
C ASP A 813 -32.07 -10.04 27.53
N ALA A 814 -31.08 -10.88 27.31
CA ALA A 814 -29.67 -10.51 27.46
C ALA A 814 -28.81 -10.93 26.24
N TYR A 815 -27.89 -10.06 25.88
CA TYR A 815 -26.96 -10.25 24.77
C TYR A 815 -25.53 -10.28 25.33
N ALA A 816 -24.71 -11.22 24.84
CA ALA A 816 -23.30 -11.33 25.18
C ALA A 816 -22.45 -11.10 23.93
N GLU A 817 -21.35 -10.36 24.09
CA GLU A 817 -20.42 -10.04 23.02
C GLU A 817 -21.11 -9.36 21.81
N LEU A 818 -21.95 -8.35 22.09
CA LEU A 818 -22.68 -7.63 21.05
C LEU A 818 -21.74 -6.68 20.31
N PRO A 819 -21.50 -6.87 19.00
CA PRO A 819 -20.73 -5.92 18.21
C PRO A 819 -21.55 -4.65 17.99
N ILE A 820 -20.90 -3.50 18.16
CA ILE A 820 -21.50 -2.20 17.90
C ILE A 820 -20.64 -1.38 16.93
N ILE A 821 -21.33 -0.59 16.13
CA ILE A 821 -20.74 0.49 15.32
C ILE A 821 -21.51 1.76 15.67
N TYR A 822 -20.81 2.78 16.10
CA TYR A 822 -21.38 4.05 16.55
C TYR A 822 -20.71 5.22 15.83
N HIS A 823 -21.51 6.20 15.43
CA HIS A 823 -21.04 7.43 14.78
C HIS A 823 -21.21 8.60 15.76
N ASP A 824 -20.09 9.18 16.23
CA ASP A 824 -20.09 10.27 17.23
C ASP A 824 -20.25 11.68 16.61
N GLY A 825 -20.59 11.77 15.31
CA GLY A 825 -20.68 13.02 14.56
C GLY A 825 -19.42 13.31 13.73
N GLU A 826 -18.26 12.87 14.16
CA GLU A 826 -16.97 13.07 13.47
C GLU A 826 -16.29 11.76 13.06
N ARG A 827 -16.53 10.68 13.78
CA ARG A 827 -15.79 9.41 13.65
C ARG A 827 -16.74 8.21 13.73
N ILE A 828 -16.39 7.14 13.04
CA ILE A 828 -17.03 5.84 13.20
C ILE A 828 -16.23 5.06 14.24
N LEU A 829 -16.87 4.68 15.31
CA LEU A 829 -16.31 3.90 16.40
C LEU A 829 -16.83 2.47 16.33
N SER A 830 -15.96 1.48 16.40
CA SER A 830 -16.32 0.07 16.44
C SER A 830 -15.90 -0.55 17.77
N GLY A 831 -16.76 -1.36 18.35
CA GLY A 831 -16.48 -2.04 19.61
C GLY A 831 -17.33 -3.28 19.80
N ARG A 832 -17.13 -3.92 20.92
CA ARG A 832 -17.91 -5.09 21.34
C ARG A 832 -18.24 -4.96 22.82
N ILE A 833 -19.51 -5.09 23.15
CA ILE A 833 -20.00 -4.99 24.52
C ILE A 833 -20.10 -6.41 25.11
N ASP A 834 -19.45 -6.65 26.24
CA ASP A 834 -19.39 -7.97 26.85
C ASP A 834 -20.76 -8.51 27.24
N ARG A 835 -21.63 -7.67 27.85
CA ARG A 835 -22.96 -8.09 28.25
C ARG A 835 -23.94 -6.92 28.24
N ILE A 836 -25.14 -7.13 27.70
CA ILE A 836 -26.31 -6.24 27.80
C ILE A 836 -27.48 -7.04 28.33
N ILE A 837 -28.20 -6.46 29.29
CA ILE A 837 -29.49 -6.99 29.79
C ILE A 837 -30.58 -5.91 29.60
N VAL A 838 -31.65 -6.31 28.92
CA VAL A 838 -32.75 -5.41 28.55
C VAL A 838 -33.94 -5.66 29.49
N HIS A 839 -34.26 -4.68 30.34
CA HIS A 839 -35.45 -4.67 31.19
C HIS A 839 -36.57 -3.82 30.58
N GLU A 840 -37.79 -3.85 31.16
CA GLU A 840 -38.91 -3.08 30.62
C GLU A 840 -38.66 -1.56 30.56
N GLY A 841 -38.00 -0.95 31.54
CA GLY A 841 -37.72 0.48 31.61
C GLY A 841 -36.25 0.90 31.45
N GLU A 842 -35.34 -0.04 31.55
CA GLU A 842 -33.90 0.26 31.49
C GLU A 842 -33.08 -0.82 30.74
N VAL A 843 -31.94 -0.40 30.23
CA VAL A 843 -30.94 -1.29 29.65
C VAL A 843 -29.65 -1.21 30.48
N ARG A 844 -29.15 -2.33 30.89
CA ARG A 844 -27.88 -2.43 31.64
C ARG A 844 -26.75 -2.96 30.76
N VAL A 845 -25.68 -2.22 30.68
CA VAL A 845 -24.47 -2.53 29.93
C VAL A 845 -23.37 -2.91 30.93
N TYR A 846 -22.74 -4.06 30.72
CA TYR A 846 -21.68 -4.56 31.58
C TYR A 846 -20.42 -4.83 30.76
N ASP A 847 -19.28 -4.45 31.32
CA ASP A 847 -17.96 -4.65 30.74
C ASP A 847 -17.10 -5.42 31.75
N TYR A 848 -16.48 -6.54 31.30
CA TYR A 848 -15.72 -7.44 32.18
C TYR A 848 -14.24 -7.06 32.20
N LYS A 849 -13.63 -7.01 33.39
CA LYS A 849 -12.21 -6.79 33.61
C LYS A 849 -11.63 -7.98 34.35
N THR A 850 -10.77 -8.74 33.67
CA THR A 850 -10.28 -10.07 34.11
C THR A 850 -8.87 -10.06 34.68
N PHE A 851 -8.25 -8.88 34.86
CA PHE A 851 -6.92 -8.76 35.45
C PHE A 851 -6.98 -8.58 36.98
N PRO A 852 -5.94 -9.00 37.73
CA PRO A 852 -5.84 -8.81 39.18
C PRO A 852 -5.86 -7.32 39.54
N ILE A 853 -6.67 -6.96 40.55
CA ILE A 853 -6.85 -5.57 40.99
C ILE A 853 -6.74 -5.42 42.50
N LYS A 854 -6.14 -4.31 42.95
CA LYS A 854 -6.12 -3.93 44.37
C LYS A 854 -7.29 -3.02 44.71
N LYS A 855 -7.91 -3.20 45.88
CA LYS A 855 -9.10 -2.44 46.28
C LYS A 855 -8.93 -0.92 46.23
N GLY A 856 -7.71 -0.39 46.39
CA GLY A 856 -7.44 1.05 46.29
C GLY A 856 -7.42 1.62 44.87
N GLU A 857 -7.34 0.81 43.85
CA GLU A 857 -7.23 1.24 42.46
C GLU A 857 -8.59 1.25 41.72
N ILE A 858 -9.64 0.72 42.34
CA ILE A 858 -10.96 0.51 41.73
C ILE A 858 -11.58 1.83 41.24
N ALA A 859 -11.54 2.86 42.08
CA ALA A 859 -12.18 4.15 41.76
C ALA A 859 -11.52 4.82 40.55
N ASP A 860 -10.20 4.88 40.50
CA ASP A 860 -9.42 5.52 39.44
C ASP A 860 -9.62 4.79 38.10
N LEU A 861 -9.53 3.44 38.12
CA LEU A 861 -9.75 2.63 36.93
C LEU A 861 -11.19 2.73 36.41
N THR A 862 -12.18 2.74 37.30
CA THR A 862 -13.59 2.89 36.91
C THR A 862 -13.84 4.25 36.27
N ALA A 863 -13.24 5.33 36.80
CA ALA A 863 -13.34 6.67 36.22
C ALA A 863 -12.71 6.76 34.83
N GLU A 864 -11.55 6.09 34.64
CA GLU A 864 -10.87 6.05 33.35
C GLU A 864 -11.69 5.28 32.29
N TYR A 865 -12.22 4.11 32.62
CA TYR A 865 -13.09 3.34 31.72
C TYR A 865 -14.38 4.10 31.37
N ASN A 866 -14.96 4.84 32.31
CA ASN A 866 -16.12 5.67 32.04
C ASN A 866 -15.84 6.77 31.03
N LYS A 867 -14.68 7.42 31.17
CA LYS A 867 -14.30 8.56 30.31
C LYS A 867 -14.19 8.21 28.84
N PHE A 868 -13.81 6.97 28.52
CA PHE A 868 -13.53 6.55 27.16
C PHE A 868 -14.46 5.43 26.66
N GLN A 869 -14.37 4.23 27.22
CA GLN A 869 -15.03 3.04 26.68
C GLN A 869 -16.53 3.04 26.97
N LEU A 870 -16.91 3.23 28.23
CA LEU A 870 -18.30 3.09 28.65
C LEU A 870 -19.18 4.26 28.22
N SER A 871 -18.64 5.46 28.09
CA SER A 871 -19.37 6.61 27.55
C SER A 871 -19.84 6.33 26.11
N TYR A 872 -18.97 5.78 25.26
CA TYR A 872 -19.32 5.41 23.90
C TYR A 872 -20.33 4.24 23.85
N TYR A 873 -20.16 3.24 24.70
CA TYR A 873 -21.12 2.14 24.79
C TYR A 873 -22.50 2.64 25.24
N ARG A 874 -22.54 3.56 26.18
CA ARG A 874 -23.77 4.18 26.63
C ARG A 874 -24.48 4.94 25.52
N SER A 875 -23.73 5.78 24.78
CA SER A 875 -24.28 6.55 23.66
C SER A 875 -24.83 5.64 22.57
N ALA A 876 -24.05 4.64 22.16
CA ALA A 876 -24.44 3.68 21.14
C ALA A 876 -25.70 2.88 21.54
N VAL A 877 -25.78 2.41 22.80
CA VAL A 877 -26.93 1.67 23.30
C VAL A 877 -28.15 2.56 23.50
N SER A 878 -27.97 3.84 23.84
CA SER A 878 -29.06 4.80 23.91
C SER A 878 -29.74 5.05 22.56
N GLU A 879 -28.97 5.04 21.47
CA GLU A 879 -29.53 5.12 20.11
C GLU A 879 -30.29 3.83 19.72
N LEU A 880 -29.79 2.67 20.14
CA LEU A 880 -30.46 1.39 19.88
C LEU A 880 -31.76 1.24 20.67
N PHE A 881 -31.84 1.84 21.85
CA PHE A 881 -33.02 1.76 22.76
C PHE A 881 -33.46 3.15 23.20
N PRO A 882 -34.04 3.99 22.31
CA PRO A 882 -34.29 5.41 22.57
C PRO A 882 -35.32 5.67 23.69
N ASN A 883 -36.16 4.67 24.05
CA ASN A 883 -37.18 4.78 25.07
C ASN A 883 -36.80 4.14 26.41
N LYS A 884 -35.55 3.75 26.61
CA LYS A 884 -35.06 3.09 27.82
C LYS A 884 -33.87 3.83 28.43
N LYS A 885 -33.81 3.86 29.75
CA LYS A 885 -32.66 4.45 30.47
C LYS A 885 -31.48 3.50 30.41
N VAL A 886 -30.32 3.93 29.88
CA VAL A 886 -29.11 3.12 29.81
C VAL A 886 -28.24 3.34 31.05
N LYS A 887 -27.91 2.25 31.77
CA LYS A 887 -26.99 2.23 32.90
C LYS A 887 -25.77 1.39 32.56
N THR A 888 -24.59 1.85 32.98
CA THR A 888 -23.30 1.15 32.69
C THR A 888 -22.63 0.65 33.97
N PHE A 889 -22.02 -0.53 33.89
CA PHE A 889 -21.35 -1.18 35.00
C PHE A 889 -20.04 -1.80 34.58
N VAL A 890 -19.03 -1.79 35.46
CA VAL A 890 -17.80 -2.59 35.30
C VAL A 890 -17.87 -3.78 36.25
N ILE A 891 -17.53 -4.96 35.76
CA ILE A 891 -17.40 -6.16 36.57
C ILE A 891 -15.93 -6.53 36.67
N PHE A 892 -15.36 -6.37 37.85
CA PHE A 892 -13.98 -6.88 38.14
C PHE A 892 -14.08 -8.36 38.53
N THR A 893 -13.80 -9.23 37.59
CA THR A 893 -14.06 -10.66 37.72
C THR A 893 -13.12 -11.34 38.72
N ASP A 894 -11.92 -10.81 38.96
CA ASP A 894 -10.95 -11.35 39.93
C ASP A 894 -11.48 -11.29 41.38
N ILE A 895 -12.18 -10.25 41.71
CA ILE A 895 -12.77 -10.02 43.07
C ILE A 895 -14.29 -10.16 43.10
N ALA A 896 -14.88 -10.56 41.95
CA ALA A 896 -16.35 -10.70 41.79
C ALA A 896 -17.14 -9.45 42.21
N LEU A 897 -16.70 -8.28 41.83
CA LEU A 897 -17.27 -6.99 42.24
C LEU A 897 -17.96 -6.30 41.06
N ILE A 898 -19.20 -5.84 41.26
CA ILE A 898 -19.94 -5.02 40.30
C ILE A 898 -19.86 -3.56 40.77
N VAL A 899 -19.38 -2.68 39.90
CA VAL A 899 -19.28 -1.26 40.19
C VAL A 899 -20.16 -0.49 39.20
N PRO A 900 -21.17 0.23 39.68
CA PRO A 900 -21.97 1.12 38.81
C PRO A 900 -21.11 2.29 38.36
N VAL A 901 -21.28 2.66 37.10
CA VAL A 901 -20.56 3.78 36.48
C VAL A 901 -21.59 4.81 36.04
N ASP A 902 -22.15 5.46 37.03
CA ASP A 902 -23.11 6.56 36.80
C ASP A 902 -22.33 7.87 36.70
N THR A 903 -22.58 8.62 35.63
CA THR A 903 -22.32 10.08 35.62
C THR A 903 -23.62 10.80 36.00
N GLU A 904 -23.56 11.73 36.93
CA GLU A 904 -24.57 12.77 37.04
C GLU A 904 -24.77 13.50 35.70
#